data_1333bf14bd38c6606d2ef8d49d64dc6a
#
_entry.id   1333bf14bd38c6606d2ef8d49d64dc6a
#
_cell.length_a   1.000
_cell.length_b   1.000
_cell.length_c   1.000
_cell.angle_alpha   90.00
_cell.angle_beta   90.00
_cell.angle_gamma   90.00
#
_symmetry.space_group_name_H-M   'P 1'
#
loop_
_entity.id
_entity.type
_entity.pdbx_description
1 polymer ?
#
loop_
_entity_poly.entity_id
_entity_poly.type
_entity_poly.pdbx_seq_one_letter_code
_entity_poly.pdbx_strand_id
1 'polypeptide(L)'
;MLWLGNMFNVKAADKFVSFSPANDAWQLHDITLGYAASEHSCVQRAAASLATDFEQVTGTRPTLSDTPEILIGTVGTNKQIDLWVKQGLLPNLKGKTEKFIIKTIGEQLVIAGSDKRGTVYGIYELSRQIGVSPWYFWADVPIEKHADIYIKKGEYTDGEPAVRYRGLFLNDEAPCLTTWVKNTFGTDFGDHRFYEKVFELILRLKGNYLWPAMWGWAFYADDPENLKTADAMGIMMGTSHHEPMARNHQEYARDRKGWGAWNYATNKQNLDRFFREGIERMKGTEDIVTIAMRGDGDEAMSAEADTKLLENIVENQRRIIQEVTGRPAKETPQVWALYKEVLDYYDAGMRVPDDVCILLCDDNWGNVRRVPNEKERQHKGGWGLYYHVDYVGAPRNTKWLNVTQTQQMFEQLSLAYDFGIQQMWILNVGDLKPMEYPIQLFMDMAWNPKTHTQQNVFNHTRDFFAEQLGEQWADEAAAIYNQNCQYMARVTPEMLDARTYNVETGEWKQVADEYLRLEARALRLFLTLPQSRHDVFKQLILFPVQAAANLNDMYYAQAMNRYLAERKNPDANIWAEKVKDCFKRDSLLCLSYNKEIANGKWNGMMTQKHIGYRSWNDNFRRDMLPATTRVDDKTQGGYTFNHSNGFVAMEAEHYFDAKATDGIQWTIYPDFGRTRSAIALTPYSQSTGDAQLNYRFSLPADHPAEATIHVIVKSTLDFTNRGGHEYTVSLDGSEPATVNFNKNLVDRQPYMYSEFYPTIARRVVENKVTLPIGTGEQHTLTIHPKHPGIVFEKIVVDFGGYKNAYLFGNESEVRKQ
;
A
#
# COMPACT_ATOMS: atom_id res chain seq x y z
N MET A 1 -19.24 -32.82 31.04
CA MET A 1 -18.82 -33.44 29.78
C MET A 1 -17.86 -32.48 29.09
N LEU A 2 -16.56 -32.72 29.22
CA LEU A 2 -15.52 -31.96 28.59
C LEU A 2 -15.46 -32.37 27.11
N TRP A 3 -15.71 -31.41 26.21
CA TRP A 3 -15.44 -31.57 24.78
C TRP A 3 -13.97 -31.22 24.57
N LEU A 4 -13.12 -32.22 24.41
CA LEU A 4 -11.76 -32.10 23.91
C LEU A 4 -11.87 -31.93 22.40
N GLY A 5 -11.85 -30.68 21.91
CA GLY A 5 -11.64 -30.34 20.52
C GLY A 5 -10.22 -30.73 20.10
N ASN A 6 -10.09 -31.70 19.23
CA ASN A 6 -8.83 -31.96 18.53
C ASN A 6 -8.44 -30.70 17.77
N MET A 7 -7.47 -29.94 18.28
CA MET A 7 -6.74 -28.96 17.49
C MET A 7 -5.93 -29.73 16.43
N PHE A 8 -6.44 -29.79 15.21
CA PHE A 8 -5.62 -30.10 14.07
C PHE A 8 -4.69 -28.90 13.86
N ASN A 9 -3.48 -29.00 14.35
CA ASN A 9 -2.37 -28.17 13.88
C ASN A 9 -2.14 -28.54 12.43
N VAL A 10 -2.71 -27.78 11.49
CA VAL A 10 -2.29 -27.80 10.08
C VAL A 10 -0.94 -27.07 10.06
N LYS A 11 0.13 -27.86 10.08
CA LYS A 11 1.48 -27.34 9.85
C LYS A 11 1.54 -26.78 8.42
N ALA A 12 2.25 -25.67 8.25
CA ALA A 12 2.82 -25.30 6.96
C ALA A 12 3.51 -26.52 6.35
N ALA A 13 3.42 -26.70 5.01
CA ALA A 13 3.96 -27.87 4.34
C ALA A 13 5.35 -28.19 4.90
N ASP A 14 5.52 -29.39 5.45
CA ASP A 14 6.78 -29.78 6.09
C ASP A 14 7.91 -29.65 5.06
N LYS A 15 8.96 -28.88 5.38
CA LYS A 15 10.13 -28.75 4.52
C LYS A 15 10.73 -30.13 4.29
N PHE A 16 10.69 -30.57 3.02
CA PHE A 16 11.27 -31.86 2.61
C PHE A 16 12.65 -31.71 1.94
N VAL A 17 13.07 -30.47 1.67
CA VAL A 17 14.41 -30.15 1.17
C VAL A 17 15.26 -29.57 2.29
N SER A 18 16.54 -29.95 2.31
CA SER A 18 17.57 -29.41 3.19
C SER A 18 18.84 -29.15 2.38
N PHE A 19 19.64 -28.16 2.80
CA PHE A 19 20.94 -27.84 2.19
C PHE A 19 22.11 -28.34 3.03
N SER A 20 21.82 -29.15 4.05
CA SER A 20 22.81 -29.83 4.87
C SER A 20 22.36 -31.27 5.15
N PRO A 21 23.31 -32.19 5.38
CA PRO A 21 22.98 -33.57 5.71
C PRO A 21 22.02 -33.63 6.91
N ALA A 22 21.00 -34.46 6.80
CA ALA A 22 20.03 -34.72 7.87
C ALA A 22 19.76 -36.23 7.96
N ASN A 23 19.39 -36.69 9.16
CA ASN A 23 18.90 -38.05 9.34
C ASN A 23 17.66 -38.24 8.45
N ASP A 24 17.56 -39.37 7.78
CA ASP A 24 16.48 -39.71 6.85
C ASP A 24 16.41 -38.88 5.56
N ALA A 25 17.46 -38.14 5.22
CA ALA A 25 17.61 -37.47 3.94
C ALA A 25 18.71 -38.10 3.10
N TRP A 26 18.53 -38.07 1.78
CA TRP A 26 19.53 -38.48 0.80
C TRP A 26 19.91 -37.31 -0.10
N GLN A 27 21.16 -37.27 -0.52
CA GLN A 27 21.67 -36.22 -1.38
C GLN A 27 21.29 -36.47 -2.83
N LEU A 28 20.81 -35.43 -3.53
CA LEU A 28 20.76 -35.45 -4.99
C LEU A 28 22.17 -35.28 -5.54
N HIS A 29 22.65 -36.22 -6.34
CA HIS A 29 24.00 -36.24 -6.86
C HIS A 29 24.10 -35.68 -8.29
N ASP A 30 23.79 -36.51 -9.28
CA ASP A 30 23.76 -36.10 -10.68
C ASP A 30 22.31 -35.78 -11.08
N ILE A 31 21.80 -34.62 -10.68
CA ILE A 31 20.39 -34.26 -10.82
C ILE A 31 19.92 -34.47 -12.24
N THR A 32 19.08 -35.53 -12.43
CA THR A 32 18.47 -35.87 -13.70
C THR A 32 16.95 -35.84 -13.58
N LEU A 33 16.28 -35.28 -14.60
CA LEU A 33 14.82 -35.23 -14.69
C LEU A 33 14.33 -36.26 -15.70
N GLY A 34 13.15 -36.81 -15.45
CA GLY A 34 12.51 -37.69 -16.47
C GLY A 34 10.99 -37.54 -16.43
N TYR A 35 10.40 -37.56 -17.60
CA TYR A 35 8.96 -37.60 -17.83
C TYR A 35 8.63 -38.35 -19.14
N ALA A 36 7.40 -38.85 -19.26
CA ALA A 36 6.99 -39.55 -20.47
C ALA A 36 6.92 -38.60 -21.68
N ALA A 37 7.27 -39.08 -22.87
CA ALA A 37 7.14 -38.29 -24.11
C ALA A 37 5.69 -37.87 -24.41
N SER A 38 4.71 -38.60 -23.85
CA SER A 38 3.28 -38.31 -23.93
C SER A 38 2.78 -37.31 -22.89
N GLU A 39 3.67 -36.74 -22.08
CA GLU A 39 3.28 -35.81 -21.02
C GLU A 39 2.73 -34.49 -21.59
N HIS A 40 1.87 -33.83 -20.84
CA HIS A 40 1.25 -32.56 -21.24
C HIS A 40 2.29 -31.46 -21.45
N SER A 41 2.07 -30.58 -22.42
CA SER A 41 2.95 -29.46 -22.75
C SER A 41 3.28 -28.59 -21.51
N CYS A 42 2.30 -28.29 -20.66
CA CYS A 42 2.49 -27.51 -19.45
C CYS A 42 3.43 -28.18 -18.43
N VAL A 43 3.38 -29.52 -18.35
CA VAL A 43 4.28 -30.29 -17.48
C VAL A 43 5.70 -30.29 -18.04
N GLN A 44 5.87 -30.43 -19.32
CA GLN A 44 7.19 -30.37 -19.99
C GLN A 44 7.82 -28.98 -19.82
N ARG A 45 7.02 -27.91 -19.97
CA ARG A 45 7.46 -26.53 -19.73
C ARG A 45 7.83 -26.28 -18.27
N ALA A 46 7.02 -26.73 -17.31
CA ALA A 46 7.32 -26.62 -15.90
C ALA A 46 8.59 -27.41 -15.50
N ALA A 47 8.80 -28.61 -16.11
CA ALA A 47 10.04 -29.36 -15.91
C ALA A 47 11.27 -28.64 -16.47
N ALA A 48 11.15 -27.96 -17.59
CA ALA A 48 12.20 -27.09 -18.13
C ALA A 48 12.48 -25.87 -17.24
N SER A 49 11.44 -25.28 -16.63
CA SER A 49 11.57 -24.24 -15.60
C SER A 49 12.31 -24.76 -14.37
N LEU A 50 11.95 -25.95 -13.86
CA LEU A 50 12.62 -26.58 -12.73
C LEU A 50 14.11 -26.83 -13.02
N ALA A 51 14.45 -27.25 -14.25
CA ALA A 51 15.85 -27.40 -14.64
C ALA A 51 16.61 -26.05 -14.59
N THR A 52 15.98 -24.97 -14.98
CA THR A 52 16.54 -23.61 -14.83
C THR A 52 16.67 -23.22 -13.36
N ASP A 53 15.68 -23.55 -12.53
CA ASP A 53 15.70 -23.26 -11.10
C ASP A 53 16.86 -24.01 -10.40
N PHE A 54 17.04 -25.30 -10.72
CA PHE A 54 18.21 -26.06 -10.23
C PHE A 54 19.54 -25.44 -10.69
N GLU A 55 19.65 -25.05 -11.95
CA GLU A 55 20.84 -24.37 -12.48
C GLU A 55 21.15 -23.07 -11.72
N GLN A 56 20.13 -22.30 -11.40
CA GLN A 56 20.28 -21.08 -10.62
C GLN A 56 20.72 -21.36 -9.18
N VAL A 57 20.22 -22.44 -8.57
CA VAL A 57 20.54 -22.80 -7.18
C VAL A 57 21.90 -23.53 -7.09
N THR A 58 22.16 -24.52 -7.95
CA THR A 58 23.37 -25.38 -7.83
C THR A 58 24.53 -24.95 -8.72
N GLY A 59 24.25 -24.15 -9.76
CA GLY A 59 25.20 -23.85 -10.83
C GLY A 59 25.25 -24.89 -11.93
N THR A 60 24.49 -26.00 -11.82
CA THR A 60 24.45 -27.09 -12.81
C THR A 60 23.01 -27.32 -13.29
N ARG A 61 22.81 -27.32 -14.60
CA ARG A 61 21.51 -27.62 -15.19
C ARG A 61 21.27 -29.15 -15.26
N PRO A 62 20.14 -29.64 -14.71
CA PRO A 62 19.73 -31.02 -14.83
C PRO A 62 19.59 -31.46 -16.30
N THR A 63 19.92 -32.72 -16.58
CA THR A 63 19.73 -33.34 -17.87
C THR A 63 18.52 -34.31 -17.86
N LEU A 64 17.94 -34.57 -19.04
CA LEU A 64 16.88 -35.56 -19.17
C LEU A 64 17.50 -37.00 -19.18
N SER A 65 16.84 -37.92 -18.49
CA SER A 65 17.27 -39.32 -18.38
C SER A 65 16.07 -40.29 -18.45
N ASP A 66 16.30 -41.45 -18.99
CA ASP A 66 15.33 -42.57 -18.95
C ASP A 66 15.31 -43.25 -17.57
N THR A 67 16.36 -43.04 -16.75
CA THR A 67 16.48 -43.48 -15.36
C THR A 67 16.74 -42.29 -14.46
N PRO A 68 15.74 -41.41 -14.33
CA PRO A 68 15.96 -40.13 -13.67
C PRO A 68 16.02 -40.25 -12.14
N GLU A 69 16.76 -39.39 -11.51
CA GLU A 69 16.74 -39.19 -10.06
C GLU A 69 15.42 -38.55 -9.60
N ILE A 70 14.84 -37.68 -10.45
CA ILE A 70 13.53 -37.02 -10.22
C ILE A 70 12.59 -37.44 -11.38
N LEU A 71 11.60 -38.29 -11.08
CA LEU A 71 10.57 -38.69 -12.02
C LEU A 71 9.34 -37.80 -11.88
N ILE A 72 8.91 -37.23 -13.00
CA ILE A 72 7.73 -36.33 -13.09
C ILE A 72 6.67 -37.05 -13.93
N GLY A 73 5.42 -37.02 -13.46
CA GLY A 73 4.35 -37.61 -14.28
C GLY A 73 2.94 -37.33 -13.80
N THR A 74 2.02 -37.37 -14.74
CA THR A 74 0.59 -37.20 -14.52
C THR A 74 -0.14 -38.54 -14.59
N VAL A 75 -1.13 -38.76 -13.75
CA VAL A 75 -2.02 -39.92 -13.81
C VAL A 75 -2.69 -39.98 -15.19
N GLY A 76 -2.57 -41.16 -15.86
CA GLY A 76 -3.13 -41.38 -17.18
C GLY A 76 -2.16 -41.09 -18.35
N THR A 77 -1.04 -40.41 -18.11
CA THR A 77 -0.03 -40.12 -19.14
C THR A 77 1.28 -40.88 -18.91
N ASN A 78 1.61 -41.20 -17.67
CA ASN A 78 2.83 -41.90 -17.29
C ASN A 78 2.53 -43.29 -16.72
N LYS A 79 2.93 -44.35 -17.45
CA LYS A 79 2.67 -45.76 -17.10
C LYS A 79 3.23 -46.13 -15.71
N GLN A 80 4.37 -45.58 -15.33
CA GLN A 80 4.98 -45.88 -14.03
C GLN A 80 4.19 -45.24 -12.87
N ILE A 81 3.72 -44.01 -13.06
CA ILE A 81 2.82 -43.35 -12.10
C ILE A 81 1.52 -44.15 -11.97
N ASP A 82 0.91 -44.60 -13.10
CA ASP A 82 -0.32 -45.37 -13.07
C ASP A 82 -0.15 -46.71 -12.34
N LEU A 83 0.99 -47.34 -12.53
CA LEU A 83 1.34 -48.56 -11.81
C LEU A 83 1.44 -48.33 -10.30
N TRP A 84 2.14 -47.28 -9.87
CA TRP A 84 2.30 -46.95 -8.46
C TRP A 84 0.98 -46.49 -7.80
N VAL A 85 0.12 -45.79 -8.52
CA VAL A 85 -1.24 -45.51 -8.07
C VAL A 85 -2.03 -46.81 -7.85
N LYS A 86 -1.96 -47.73 -8.80
CA LYS A 86 -2.62 -49.05 -8.68
C LYS A 86 -2.07 -49.90 -7.53
N GLN A 87 -0.79 -49.80 -7.25
CA GLN A 87 -0.11 -50.51 -6.15
C GLN A 87 -0.32 -49.84 -4.79
N GLY A 88 -0.97 -48.68 -4.73
CA GLY A 88 -1.18 -47.91 -3.49
C GLY A 88 0.06 -47.18 -2.99
N LEU A 89 1.12 -47.09 -3.78
CA LEU A 89 2.32 -46.32 -3.45
C LEU A 89 2.09 -44.81 -3.58
N LEU A 90 1.16 -44.39 -4.45
CA LEU A 90 0.68 -43.03 -4.63
C LEU A 90 -0.83 -42.97 -4.33
N PRO A 91 -1.21 -42.99 -3.05
CA PRO A 91 -2.61 -43.10 -2.64
C PRO A 91 -3.36 -41.79 -2.87
N ASN A 92 -4.70 -41.88 -3.02
CA ASN A 92 -5.59 -40.72 -3.08
C ASN A 92 -5.20 -39.65 -4.15
N LEU A 93 -4.68 -40.07 -5.29
CA LEU A 93 -4.35 -39.21 -6.41
C LEU A 93 -5.38 -39.33 -7.55
N LYS A 94 -5.81 -40.56 -7.89
CA LYS A 94 -6.79 -40.81 -8.97
C LYS A 94 -8.16 -40.20 -8.64
N GLY A 95 -8.70 -39.43 -9.58
CA GLY A 95 -10.01 -38.78 -9.46
C GLY A 95 -10.02 -37.52 -8.57
N LYS A 96 -8.83 -37.02 -8.18
CA LYS A 96 -8.64 -35.76 -7.49
C LYS A 96 -8.42 -34.64 -8.50
N THR A 97 -8.67 -33.42 -8.07
CA THR A 97 -8.50 -32.20 -8.87
C THR A 97 -7.25 -31.46 -8.42
N GLU A 98 -6.35 -31.23 -9.36
CA GLU A 98 -5.14 -30.41 -9.18
C GLU A 98 -4.30 -30.78 -7.95
N LYS A 99 -4.40 -32.04 -7.51
CA LYS A 99 -3.64 -32.59 -6.40
C LYS A 99 -2.29 -33.12 -6.89
N PHE A 100 -1.24 -32.89 -6.10
CA PHE A 100 0.07 -33.51 -6.30
C PHE A 100 0.52 -34.31 -5.07
N ILE A 101 1.43 -35.22 -5.31
CA ILE A 101 2.22 -35.92 -4.30
C ILE A 101 3.69 -35.84 -4.71
N ILE A 102 4.55 -35.41 -3.80
CA ILE A 102 6.00 -35.53 -3.92
C ILE A 102 6.44 -36.57 -2.90
N LYS A 103 7.06 -37.68 -3.42
CA LYS A 103 7.37 -38.85 -2.61
C LYS A 103 8.66 -39.52 -3.00
N THR A 104 9.43 -39.96 -2.02
CA THR A 104 10.57 -40.82 -2.25
C THR A 104 10.11 -42.26 -2.42
N ILE A 105 10.39 -42.89 -3.57
CA ILE A 105 10.13 -44.32 -3.88
C ILE A 105 11.46 -44.96 -4.27
N GLY A 106 11.99 -45.82 -3.41
CA GLY A 106 13.38 -46.32 -3.54
C GLY A 106 14.40 -45.21 -3.38
N GLU A 107 15.24 -45.01 -4.38
CA GLU A 107 16.25 -43.96 -4.50
C GLU A 107 15.81 -42.85 -5.50
N GLN A 108 14.52 -42.71 -5.75
CA GLN A 108 13.98 -41.76 -6.71
C GLN A 108 13.00 -40.80 -6.04
N LEU A 109 13.11 -39.53 -6.33
CA LEU A 109 12.08 -38.53 -6.01
C LEU A 109 11.01 -38.56 -7.11
N VAL A 110 9.76 -38.73 -6.71
CA VAL A 110 8.62 -38.79 -7.61
C VAL A 110 7.73 -37.59 -7.40
N ILE A 111 7.47 -36.83 -8.46
CA ILE A 111 6.46 -35.78 -8.52
C ILE A 111 5.30 -36.29 -9.36
N ALA A 112 4.18 -36.58 -8.72
CA ALA A 112 3.01 -37.15 -9.38
C ALA A 112 1.78 -36.26 -9.21
N GLY A 113 1.11 -35.87 -10.28
CA GLY A 113 -0.13 -35.11 -10.26
C GLY A 113 -1.36 -35.95 -10.61
N SER A 114 -2.51 -35.60 -10.00
CA SER A 114 -3.82 -36.18 -10.36
C SER A 114 -4.26 -35.80 -11.78
N ASP A 115 -3.81 -34.65 -12.23
CA ASP A 115 -3.99 -34.09 -13.57
C ASP A 115 -2.79 -33.21 -13.93
N LYS A 116 -2.80 -32.63 -15.12
CA LYS A 116 -1.69 -31.80 -15.63
C LYS A 116 -1.29 -30.66 -14.71
N ARG A 117 -2.26 -29.93 -14.08
CA ARG A 117 -1.98 -28.82 -13.19
C ARG A 117 -1.47 -29.29 -11.84
N GLY A 118 -2.01 -30.37 -11.29
CA GLY A 118 -1.45 -31.00 -10.11
C GLY A 118 0.04 -31.33 -10.29
N THR A 119 0.43 -31.87 -11.43
CA THR A 119 1.84 -32.14 -11.73
C THR A 119 2.67 -30.84 -11.78
N VAL A 120 2.17 -29.81 -12.45
CA VAL A 120 2.84 -28.49 -12.53
C VAL A 120 3.03 -27.89 -11.14
N TYR A 121 2.03 -27.96 -10.27
CA TYR A 121 2.14 -27.45 -8.90
C TYR A 121 3.15 -28.23 -8.05
N GLY A 122 3.21 -29.56 -8.22
CA GLY A 122 4.25 -30.36 -7.56
C GLY A 122 5.66 -29.98 -8.01
N ILE A 123 5.84 -29.69 -9.30
CA ILE A 123 7.10 -29.21 -9.86
C ILE A 123 7.49 -27.87 -9.23
N TYR A 124 6.59 -26.89 -9.21
CA TYR A 124 6.87 -25.57 -8.63
C TYR A 124 6.95 -25.57 -7.09
N GLU A 125 6.33 -26.57 -6.43
CA GLU A 125 6.56 -26.79 -5.01
C GLU A 125 8.01 -27.24 -4.74
N LEU A 126 8.57 -28.13 -5.56
CA LEU A 126 9.99 -28.46 -5.47
C LEU A 126 10.87 -27.24 -5.76
N SER A 127 10.55 -26.44 -6.78
CA SER A 127 11.24 -25.17 -7.06
C SER A 127 11.29 -24.26 -5.83
N ARG A 128 10.16 -24.09 -5.14
CA ARG A 128 10.06 -23.30 -3.93
C ARG A 128 10.91 -23.89 -2.79
N GLN A 129 10.86 -25.19 -2.60
CA GLN A 129 11.61 -25.89 -1.55
C GLN A 129 13.13 -25.84 -1.75
N ILE A 130 13.61 -25.81 -2.99
CA ILE A 130 15.03 -25.60 -3.30
C ILE A 130 15.46 -24.13 -3.21
N GLY A 131 14.56 -23.19 -2.85
CA GLY A 131 14.89 -21.80 -2.57
C GLY A 131 14.53 -20.81 -3.68
N VAL A 132 13.75 -21.20 -4.69
CA VAL A 132 13.28 -20.28 -5.74
C VAL A 132 11.87 -19.80 -5.39
N SER A 133 11.79 -18.59 -4.83
CA SER A 133 10.50 -17.95 -4.50
C SER A 133 9.63 -17.80 -5.74
N PRO A 134 8.30 -17.91 -5.63
CA PRO A 134 7.36 -17.50 -6.69
C PRO A 134 7.60 -16.06 -7.17
N TRP A 135 8.13 -15.22 -6.31
CA TRP A 135 8.37 -13.79 -6.56
C TRP A 135 9.78 -13.48 -7.07
N TYR A 136 10.58 -14.49 -7.43
CA TYR A 136 11.95 -14.31 -7.91
C TYR A 136 12.04 -13.32 -9.08
N PHE A 137 11.07 -13.37 -10.00
CA PHE A 137 11.01 -12.46 -11.14
C PHE A 137 10.31 -11.14 -10.80
N TRP A 138 9.11 -11.20 -10.17
CA TRP A 138 8.26 -10.02 -9.97
C TRP A 138 8.64 -9.14 -8.78
N ALA A 139 9.44 -9.63 -7.85
CA ALA A 139 9.96 -8.85 -6.73
C ALA A 139 11.50 -8.95 -6.59
N ASP A 140 12.18 -9.53 -7.58
CA ASP A 140 13.64 -9.69 -7.60
C ASP A 140 14.18 -10.38 -6.33
N VAL A 141 13.44 -11.38 -5.84
CA VAL A 141 13.89 -12.18 -4.71
C VAL A 141 15.15 -12.96 -5.10
N PRO A 142 16.25 -12.76 -4.42
CA PRO A 142 17.51 -13.40 -4.79
C PRO A 142 17.45 -14.92 -4.56
N ILE A 143 18.02 -15.67 -5.48
CA ILE A 143 18.19 -17.12 -5.38
C ILE A 143 19.56 -17.41 -4.77
N GLU A 144 19.56 -18.04 -3.61
CA GLU A 144 20.78 -18.40 -2.92
C GLU A 144 21.42 -19.64 -3.55
N LYS A 145 22.76 -19.65 -3.62
CA LYS A 145 23.52 -20.79 -4.16
C LYS A 145 23.72 -21.86 -3.10
N HIS A 146 23.39 -23.08 -3.46
CA HIS A 146 23.61 -24.28 -2.64
C HIS A 146 24.26 -25.37 -3.49
N ALA A 147 25.43 -25.84 -3.08
CA ALA A 147 26.15 -26.89 -3.78
C ALA A 147 25.46 -28.27 -3.62
N ASP A 148 24.86 -28.50 -2.46
CA ASP A 148 24.24 -29.76 -2.09
C ASP A 148 22.77 -29.58 -1.77
N ILE A 149 21.96 -30.52 -2.24
CA ILE A 149 20.52 -30.60 -1.96
C ILE A 149 20.20 -31.98 -1.41
N TYR A 150 19.55 -32.01 -0.25
CA TYR A 150 19.13 -33.24 0.42
C TYR A 150 17.60 -33.32 0.46
N ILE A 151 17.06 -34.49 0.11
CA ILE A 151 15.64 -34.77 0.14
C ILE A 151 15.33 -35.65 1.34
N LYS A 152 14.48 -35.21 2.25
CA LYS A 152 13.95 -36.04 3.35
C LYS A 152 13.02 -37.09 2.78
N LYS A 153 13.15 -38.33 3.26
CA LYS A 153 12.24 -39.44 2.87
C LYS A 153 10.84 -39.16 3.43
N GLY A 154 9.82 -39.36 2.60
CA GLY A 154 8.43 -39.13 3.02
C GLY A 154 7.48 -38.90 1.86
N GLU A 155 6.28 -38.49 2.21
CA GLU A 155 5.23 -38.10 1.27
C GLU A 155 4.78 -36.68 1.61
N TYR A 156 4.74 -35.81 0.61
CA TYR A 156 4.41 -34.39 0.74
C TYR A 156 3.30 -34.03 -0.24
N THR A 157 2.27 -33.34 0.23
CA THR A 157 1.13 -32.89 -0.57
C THR A 157 0.44 -31.73 0.12
N ASP A 158 -0.11 -30.78 -0.65
CA ASP A 158 -0.96 -29.70 -0.13
C ASP A 158 -2.46 -30.02 -0.29
N GLY A 159 -2.80 -31.25 -0.69
CA GLY A 159 -4.19 -31.64 -0.91
C GLY A 159 -4.77 -31.14 -2.23
N GLU A 160 -6.08 -30.97 -2.25
CA GLU A 160 -6.83 -30.37 -3.36
C GLU A 160 -7.14 -28.90 -3.04
N PRO A 161 -7.22 -28.00 -4.03
CA PRO A 161 -7.62 -26.61 -3.79
C PRO A 161 -9.04 -26.50 -3.26
N ALA A 162 -9.26 -25.58 -2.33
CA ALA A 162 -10.57 -25.29 -1.77
C ALA A 162 -11.47 -24.52 -2.75
N VAL A 163 -10.89 -23.67 -3.60
CA VAL A 163 -11.56 -22.95 -4.67
C VAL A 163 -11.13 -23.51 -6.01
N ARG A 164 -12.09 -23.84 -6.88
CA ARG A 164 -11.80 -24.55 -8.13
C ARG A 164 -11.03 -23.70 -9.15
N TYR A 165 -11.48 -22.48 -9.44
CA TYR A 165 -10.84 -21.54 -10.35
C TYR A 165 -10.27 -20.36 -9.56
N ARG A 166 -8.97 -20.15 -9.67
CA ARG A 166 -8.20 -19.19 -8.87
C ARG A 166 -7.35 -18.34 -9.80
N GLY A 167 -7.62 -17.05 -9.84
CA GLY A 167 -6.94 -16.24 -10.83
C GLY A 167 -6.86 -14.76 -10.53
N LEU A 168 -6.21 -14.08 -11.44
CA LEU A 168 -5.98 -12.64 -11.40
C LEU A 168 -6.76 -11.96 -12.52
N PHE A 169 -7.03 -10.67 -12.33
CA PHE A 169 -7.48 -9.78 -13.37
C PHE A 169 -6.52 -8.60 -13.48
N LEU A 170 -5.88 -8.45 -14.63
CA LEU A 170 -5.07 -7.29 -14.98
C LEU A 170 -5.98 -6.18 -15.50
N ASN A 171 -6.71 -5.53 -14.59
CA ASN A 171 -7.75 -4.59 -14.98
C ASN A 171 -7.19 -3.31 -15.58
N ASP A 172 -6.05 -2.82 -15.10
CA ASP A 172 -5.53 -1.51 -15.44
C ASP A 172 -4.06 -1.61 -15.90
N GLU A 173 -3.85 -1.44 -17.18
CA GLU A 173 -2.50 -1.51 -17.77
C GLU A 173 -1.81 -0.15 -17.88
N ALA A 174 -2.55 0.96 -17.87
CA ALA A 174 -1.99 2.29 -18.13
C ALA A 174 -2.02 3.18 -16.88
N PRO A 175 -0.94 3.97 -16.64
CA PRO A 175 0.27 4.12 -17.45
C PRO A 175 1.39 3.13 -17.13
N CYS A 176 1.34 2.41 -16.00
CA CYS A 176 2.46 1.68 -15.43
C CYS A 176 2.83 0.46 -16.25
N LEU A 177 1.94 -0.52 -16.33
CA LEU A 177 2.20 -1.78 -17.03
C LEU A 177 2.50 -1.54 -18.52
N THR A 178 1.73 -0.66 -19.18
CA THR A 178 1.95 -0.29 -20.59
C THR A 178 3.35 0.29 -20.82
N THR A 179 3.78 1.22 -19.96
CA THR A 179 5.11 1.84 -20.09
C THR A 179 6.22 0.83 -19.84
N TRP A 180 6.07 -0.01 -18.81
CA TRP A 180 7.04 -1.04 -18.48
C TRP A 180 7.15 -2.10 -19.58
N VAL A 181 6.02 -2.60 -20.09
CA VAL A 181 5.99 -3.58 -21.20
C VAL A 181 6.66 -3.03 -22.44
N LYS A 182 6.38 -1.77 -22.81
CA LYS A 182 7.04 -1.11 -23.92
C LYS A 182 8.56 -1.01 -23.75
N ASN A 183 9.01 -0.65 -22.56
CA ASN A 183 10.45 -0.53 -22.26
C ASN A 183 11.14 -1.89 -22.19
N THR A 184 10.44 -2.95 -21.80
CA THR A 184 11.03 -4.27 -21.56
C THR A 184 10.92 -5.20 -22.77
N PHE A 185 9.75 -5.23 -23.43
CA PHE A 185 9.46 -6.16 -24.53
C PHE A 185 9.40 -5.47 -25.90
N GLY A 186 9.30 -4.13 -25.92
CA GLY A 186 9.29 -3.35 -27.16
C GLY A 186 7.93 -3.27 -27.85
N THR A 187 6.84 -3.72 -27.19
CA THR A 187 5.48 -3.71 -27.72
C THR A 187 4.60 -2.71 -26.97
N ASP A 188 3.60 -2.16 -27.65
CA ASP A 188 2.60 -1.28 -27.02
C ASP A 188 1.43 -2.06 -26.40
N PHE A 189 1.56 -3.38 -26.32
CA PHE A 189 0.59 -4.31 -25.75
C PHE A 189 1.31 -5.48 -25.09
N GLY A 190 0.61 -6.24 -24.24
CA GLY A 190 1.12 -7.49 -23.67
C GLY A 190 1.16 -8.60 -24.74
N ASP A 191 2.36 -8.95 -25.16
CA ASP A 191 2.60 -10.08 -26.05
C ASP A 191 2.82 -11.38 -25.24
N HIS A 192 2.95 -12.52 -25.93
CA HIS A 192 3.12 -13.82 -25.29
C HIS A 192 4.34 -13.87 -24.34
N ARG A 193 5.41 -13.10 -24.57
CA ARG A 193 6.60 -13.06 -23.70
C ARG A 193 6.30 -12.41 -22.35
N PHE A 194 5.47 -11.37 -22.37
CA PHE A 194 4.97 -10.74 -21.16
C PHE A 194 4.01 -11.66 -20.41
N TYR A 195 3.02 -12.21 -21.13
CA TYR A 195 2.04 -13.10 -20.49
C TYR A 195 2.66 -14.40 -20.00
N GLU A 196 3.71 -14.93 -20.62
CA GLU A 196 4.47 -16.08 -20.09
C GLU A 196 4.97 -15.82 -18.66
N LYS A 197 5.44 -14.59 -18.33
CA LYS A 197 5.86 -14.22 -16.98
C LYS A 197 4.68 -14.11 -16.00
N VAL A 198 3.54 -13.67 -16.47
CA VAL A 198 2.30 -13.65 -15.67
C VAL A 198 1.79 -15.06 -15.41
N PHE A 199 1.75 -15.90 -16.44
CA PHE A 199 1.31 -17.30 -16.33
C PHE A 199 2.21 -18.10 -15.39
N GLU A 200 3.52 -17.91 -15.48
CA GLU A 200 4.47 -18.56 -14.58
C GLU A 200 4.20 -18.17 -13.12
N LEU A 201 3.99 -16.88 -12.82
CA LEU A 201 3.65 -16.41 -11.48
C LEU A 201 2.37 -17.08 -10.97
N ILE A 202 1.31 -17.08 -11.77
CA ILE A 202 0.03 -17.72 -11.41
C ILE A 202 0.23 -19.19 -11.07
N LEU A 203 0.98 -19.93 -11.88
CA LEU A 203 1.23 -21.37 -11.67
C LEU A 203 2.10 -21.62 -10.43
N ARG A 204 3.13 -20.81 -10.19
CA ARG A 204 3.96 -20.89 -8.99
C ARG A 204 3.16 -20.61 -7.71
N LEU A 205 2.11 -19.81 -7.82
CA LEU A 205 1.14 -19.51 -6.75
C LEU A 205 -0.04 -20.50 -6.72
N LYS A 206 0.03 -21.59 -7.47
CA LYS A 206 -1.02 -22.61 -7.59
C LYS A 206 -2.37 -22.06 -8.07
N GLY A 207 -2.33 -20.98 -8.83
CA GLY A 207 -3.46 -20.44 -9.59
C GLY A 207 -3.61 -21.13 -10.95
N ASN A 208 -4.75 -20.92 -11.63
CA ASN A 208 -5.07 -21.59 -12.88
C ASN A 208 -5.82 -20.72 -13.90
N TYR A 209 -6.11 -19.44 -13.58
CA TYR A 209 -7.02 -18.63 -14.34
C TYR A 209 -6.53 -17.18 -14.50
N LEU A 210 -6.82 -16.55 -15.64
CA LEU A 210 -6.51 -15.14 -15.88
C LEU A 210 -7.60 -14.45 -16.69
N TRP A 211 -7.99 -13.24 -16.25
CA TRP A 211 -8.58 -12.21 -17.08
C TRP A 211 -7.47 -11.22 -17.49
N PRO A 212 -7.20 -11.07 -18.80
CA PRO A 212 -6.10 -10.25 -19.28
C PRO A 212 -6.45 -8.75 -19.24
N ALA A 213 -5.43 -7.92 -19.40
CA ALA A 213 -5.57 -6.46 -19.55
C ALA A 213 -6.46 -6.08 -20.74
N MET A 214 -7.27 -5.03 -20.60
CA MET A 214 -8.40 -4.82 -21.51
C MET A 214 -8.68 -3.37 -21.91
N TRP A 215 -8.17 -2.38 -21.19
CA TRP A 215 -8.54 -0.98 -21.48
C TRP A 215 -7.84 -0.41 -22.71
N GLY A 216 -6.60 -0.80 -22.98
CA GLY A 216 -5.87 -0.43 -24.19
C GLY A 216 -5.48 -1.65 -25.05
N TRP A 217 -5.47 -2.84 -24.44
CA TRP A 217 -5.01 -4.09 -25.04
C TRP A 217 -6.15 -5.02 -25.42
N ALA A 218 -5.87 -5.91 -26.36
CA ALA A 218 -6.78 -6.96 -26.80
C ALA A 218 -6.02 -8.30 -26.88
N PHE A 219 -5.97 -9.03 -25.76
CA PHE A 219 -5.19 -10.26 -25.58
C PHE A 219 -5.20 -11.20 -26.78
N TYR A 220 -6.38 -11.46 -27.33
CA TYR A 220 -6.55 -12.40 -28.44
C TYR A 220 -6.21 -11.81 -29.81
N ALA A 221 -6.33 -10.50 -29.97
CA ALA A 221 -6.16 -9.83 -31.27
C ALA A 221 -4.77 -9.22 -31.43
N ASP A 222 -4.14 -8.76 -30.35
CA ASP A 222 -2.85 -8.10 -30.40
C ASP A 222 -1.71 -9.08 -30.69
N ASP A 223 -1.76 -10.29 -30.11
CA ASP A 223 -0.78 -11.34 -30.39
C ASP A 223 -1.47 -12.72 -30.37
N PRO A 224 -1.58 -13.41 -31.53
CA PRO A 224 -2.16 -14.75 -31.64
C PRO A 224 -1.42 -15.83 -30.84
N GLU A 225 -0.16 -15.61 -30.46
CA GLU A 225 0.61 -16.52 -29.63
C GLU A 225 0.21 -16.46 -28.16
N ASN A 226 -0.50 -15.41 -27.71
CA ASN A 226 -0.97 -15.29 -26.34
C ASN A 226 -1.83 -16.49 -25.89
N LEU A 227 -2.86 -16.81 -26.65
CA LEU A 227 -3.76 -17.95 -26.37
C LEU A 227 -3.02 -19.28 -26.42
N LYS A 228 -2.15 -19.48 -27.41
CA LYS A 228 -1.36 -20.70 -27.54
C LYS A 228 -0.40 -20.89 -26.37
N THR A 229 0.20 -19.80 -25.90
CA THR A 229 1.09 -19.81 -24.73
C THR A 229 0.32 -20.13 -23.46
N ALA A 230 -0.87 -19.54 -23.26
CA ALA A 230 -1.74 -19.84 -22.13
C ALA A 230 -2.10 -21.35 -22.09
N ASP A 231 -2.60 -21.90 -23.20
CA ASP A 231 -2.97 -23.30 -23.29
C ASP A 231 -1.75 -24.24 -23.10
N ALA A 232 -0.62 -23.92 -23.74
CA ALA A 232 0.61 -24.68 -23.60
C ALA A 232 1.19 -24.65 -22.17
N MET A 233 0.90 -23.64 -21.38
CA MET A 233 1.28 -23.54 -19.96
C MET A 233 0.20 -24.09 -19.01
N GLY A 234 -1.00 -24.40 -19.52
CA GLY A 234 -2.09 -24.94 -18.72
C GLY A 234 -2.91 -23.89 -17.97
N ILE A 235 -2.82 -22.63 -18.37
CA ILE A 235 -3.65 -21.53 -17.86
C ILE A 235 -4.98 -21.49 -18.61
N MET A 236 -6.06 -21.42 -17.86
CA MET A 236 -7.39 -21.15 -18.41
C MET A 236 -7.57 -19.66 -18.58
N MET A 237 -8.01 -19.24 -19.75
CA MET A 237 -8.30 -17.83 -20.01
C MET A 237 -9.78 -17.55 -19.87
N GLY A 238 -10.09 -16.33 -19.52
CA GLY A 238 -11.41 -15.75 -19.60
C GLY A 238 -11.31 -14.30 -20.04
N THR A 239 -12.45 -13.64 -20.11
CA THR A 239 -12.54 -12.22 -20.36
C THR A 239 -13.36 -11.58 -19.25
N SER A 240 -13.17 -10.29 -19.01
CA SER A 240 -13.75 -9.59 -17.88
C SER A 240 -15.31 -9.57 -17.92
N HIS A 241 -15.87 -9.08 -16.85
CA HIS A 241 -17.32 -9.00 -16.62
C HIS A 241 -18.12 -8.26 -17.70
N HIS A 242 -17.49 -7.41 -18.51
CA HIS A 242 -18.15 -6.69 -19.62
C HIS A 242 -17.62 -7.09 -21.01
N GLU A 243 -16.83 -8.14 -21.10
CA GLU A 243 -16.22 -8.67 -22.32
C GLU A 243 -16.78 -10.07 -22.65
N PRO A 244 -18.02 -10.18 -23.10
CA PRO A 244 -18.64 -11.50 -23.31
C PRO A 244 -18.05 -12.28 -24.49
N MET A 245 -18.19 -13.61 -24.43
CA MET A 245 -17.96 -14.54 -25.52
C MET A 245 -16.51 -14.59 -26.01
N ALA A 246 -15.56 -14.57 -25.08
CA ALA A 246 -14.12 -14.62 -25.35
C ALA A 246 -13.64 -13.53 -26.34
N ARG A 247 -14.24 -12.34 -26.25
CA ARG A 247 -13.89 -11.16 -27.06
C ARG A 247 -13.39 -10.06 -26.16
N ASN A 248 -12.26 -9.46 -26.49
CA ASN A 248 -11.83 -8.25 -25.80
C ASN A 248 -12.64 -7.04 -26.27
N HIS A 249 -13.04 -6.19 -25.36
CA HIS A 249 -13.80 -4.99 -25.68
C HIS A 249 -13.07 -4.08 -26.67
N GLN A 250 -11.73 -4.04 -26.60
CA GLN A 250 -10.90 -3.27 -27.54
C GLN A 250 -11.02 -3.77 -28.98
N GLU A 251 -11.35 -5.03 -29.24
CA GLU A 251 -11.60 -5.51 -30.60
C GLU A 251 -12.83 -4.82 -31.22
N TYR A 252 -13.88 -4.63 -30.41
CA TYR A 252 -15.04 -3.84 -30.81
C TYR A 252 -14.69 -2.34 -30.88
N ALA A 253 -14.06 -1.79 -29.85
CA ALA A 253 -13.77 -0.36 -29.75
C ALA A 253 -12.90 0.17 -30.89
N ARG A 254 -11.96 -0.64 -31.40
CA ARG A 254 -11.07 -0.29 -32.52
C ARG A 254 -11.77 -0.28 -33.88
N ASP A 255 -12.89 -1.01 -34.04
CA ASP A 255 -13.67 -1.06 -35.28
C ASP A 255 -15.18 -0.91 -35.06
N ARG A 256 -15.57 0.12 -34.29
CA ARG A 256 -16.98 0.44 -34.02
C ARG A 256 -17.83 0.61 -35.28
N LYS A 257 -17.23 1.09 -36.38
CA LYS A 257 -17.95 1.28 -37.66
C LYS A 257 -18.28 -0.06 -38.33
N GLY A 258 -17.35 -1.01 -38.27
CA GLY A 258 -17.53 -2.35 -38.85
C GLY A 258 -18.52 -3.20 -38.05
N TRP A 259 -18.52 -3.05 -36.73
CA TRP A 259 -19.41 -3.82 -35.84
C TRP A 259 -20.77 -3.16 -35.59
N GLY A 260 -20.89 -1.84 -35.78
CA GLY A 260 -22.12 -1.09 -35.54
C GLY A 260 -22.31 -0.79 -34.03
N ALA A 261 -23.54 -0.48 -33.61
CA ALA A 261 -23.85 -0.10 -32.24
C ALA A 261 -23.69 -1.30 -31.25
N TRP A 262 -23.12 -1.03 -30.04
CA TRP A 262 -23.09 -1.99 -28.93
C TRP A 262 -24.49 -2.05 -28.26
N ASN A 263 -25.50 -2.44 -29.04
CA ASN A 263 -26.86 -2.53 -28.60
C ASN A 263 -27.53 -3.76 -29.23
N TYR A 264 -27.79 -4.76 -28.38
CA TYR A 264 -28.26 -6.05 -28.85
C TYR A 264 -29.70 -5.99 -29.44
N ALA A 265 -30.54 -5.07 -28.97
CA ALA A 265 -31.88 -4.91 -29.47
C ALA A 265 -31.92 -4.41 -30.94
N THR A 266 -30.93 -3.59 -31.34
CA THR A 266 -30.85 -2.96 -32.66
C THR A 266 -29.77 -3.53 -33.58
N ASN A 267 -28.78 -4.25 -33.04
CA ASN A 267 -27.62 -4.74 -33.80
C ASN A 267 -27.28 -6.22 -33.52
N LYS A 268 -28.29 -7.01 -33.24
CA LYS A 268 -28.15 -8.44 -32.87
C LYS A 268 -27.29 -9.22 -33.87
N GLN A 269 -27.49 -9.07 -35.16
CA GLN A 269 -26.81 -9.87 -36.18
C GLN A 269 -25.29 -9.67 -36.18
N ASN A 270 -24.82 -8.44 -36.07
CA ASN A 270 -23.37 -8.17 -36.01
C ASN A 270 -22.77 -8.58 -34.68
N LEU A 271 -23.51 -8.38 -33.55
CA LEU A 271 -23.03 -8.83 -32.26
C LEU A 271 -22.97 -10.36 -32.15
N ASP A 272 -23.94 -11.10 -32.73
CA ASP A 272 -23.89 -12.54 -32.82
C ASP A 272 -22.66 -13.04 -33.63
N ARG A 273 -22.33 -12.34 -34.72
CA ARG A 273 -21.11 -12.63 -35.50
C ARG A 273 -19.87 -12.35 -34.65
N PHE A 274 -19.82 -11.20 -33.97
CA PHE A 274 -18.73 -10.84 -33.08
C PHE A 274 -18.52 -11.90 -31.98
N PHE A 275 -19.59 -12.35 -31.35
CA PHE A 275 -19.53 -13.40 -30.31
C PHE A 275 -19.11 -14.76 -30.89
N ARG A 276 -19.59 -15.11 -32.05
CA ARG A 276 -19.25 -16.35 -32.73
C ARG A 276 -17.75 -16.47 -33.02
N GLU A 277 -17.15 -15.41 -33.57
CA GLU A 277 -15.73 -15.38 -33.87
C GLU A 277 -14.87 -15.56 -32.61
N GLY A 278 -15.30 -15.04 -31.45
CA GLY A 278 -14.61 -15.26 -30.16
C GLY A 278 -14.61 -16.74 -29.76
N ILE A 279 -15.77 -17.42 -29.87
CA ILE A 279 -15.86 -18.84 -29.51
C ILE A 279 -15.11 -19.73 -30.52
N GLU A 280 -15.08 -19.36 -31.81
CA GLU A 280 -14.34 -20.09 -32.83
C GLU A 280 -12.83 -20.15 -32.52
N ARG A 281 -12.23 -19.06 -32.07
CA ARG A 281 -10.79 -19.01 -31.78
C ARG A 281 -10.41 -19.74 -30.49
N MET A 282 -11.30 -19.83 -29.50
CA MET A 282 -11.04 -20.58 -28.27
C MET A 282 -11.37 -22.08 -28.38
N LYS A 283 -11.86 -22.51 -29.51
CA LYS A 283 -12.22 -23.93 -29.71
C LYS A 283 -11.01 -24.85 -29.50
N GLY A 284 -11.15 -25.76 -28.55
CA GLY A 284 -10.09 -26.72 -28.20
C GLY A 284 -9.27 -26.33 -26.97
N THR A 285 -9.47 -25.15 -26.40
CA THR A 285 -8.87 -24.75 -25.13
C THR A 285 -9.79 -25.05 -23.94
N GLU A 286 -9.29 -24.87 -22.72
CA GLU A 286 -10.06 -25.05 -21.47
C GLU A 286 -10.63 -23.74 -20.94
N ASP A 287 -10.79 -22.71 -21.76
CA ASP A 287 -11.17 -21.37 -21.38
C ASP A 287 -12.58 -21.30 -20.76
N ILE A 288 -12.81 -20.30 -19.92
CA ILE A 288 -14.10 -20.04 -19.28
C ILE A 288 -14.76 -18.84 -19.95
N VAL A 289 -15.95 -19.04 -20.49
CA VAL A 289 -16.66 -18.02 -21.26
C VAL A 289 -17.47 -17.11 -20.36
N THR A 290 -17.19 -15.82 -20.36
CA THR A 290 -18.06 -14.80 -19.79
C THR A 290 -19.30 -14.66 -20.67
N ILE A 291 -20.47 -14.77 -20.07
CA ILE A 291 -21.77 -14.60 -20.75
C ILE A 291 -22.53 -13.38 -20.21
N ALA A 292 -23.64 -13.08 -20.84
CA ALA A 292 -24.41 -11.86 -20.67
C ALA A 292 -23.78 -10.65 -21.38
N MET A 293 -24.14 -9.46 -21.02
CA MET A 293 -23.68 -8.22 -21.66
C MET A 293 -23.91 -7.04 -20.73
N ARG A 294 -22.97 -6.11 -20.70
CA ARG A 294 -23.15 -4.76 -20.14
C ARG A 294 -23.19 -3.72 -21.27
N GLY A 295 -23.36 -2.46 -20.93
CA GLY A 295 -23.26 -1.35 -21.89
C GLY A 295 -21.85 -1.17 -22.45
N ASP A 296 -21.74 -0.31 -23.45
CA ASP A 296 -20.46 0.00 -24.08
C ASP A 296 -19.50 0.69 -23.07
N GLY A 297 -18.27 0.22 -22.98
CA GLY A 297 -17.26 0.81 -22.11
C GLY A 297 -17.49 0.60 -20.61
N ASP A 298 -18.04 -0.54 -20.21
CA ASP A 298 -18.32 -0.91 -18.82
C ASP A 298 -19.44 -0.08 -18.15
N GLU A 299 -20.31 0.52 -18.96
CA GLU A 299 -21.48 1.25 -18.48
C GLU A 299 -22.71 0.34 -18.32
N ALA A 300 -23.75 0.84 -17.67
CA ALA A 300 -25.02 0.14 -17.59
C ALA A 300 -25.67 0.01 -18.98
N MET A 301 -26.24 -1.15 -19.28
CA MET A 301 -26.88 -1.42 -20.57
C MET A 301 -28.16 -0.56 -20.79
N SER A 302 -28.88 -0.28 -19.73
CA SER A 302 -30.06 0.56 -19.70
C SER A 302 -30.28 1.20 -18.33
N ALA A 303 -31.12 2.24 -18.25
CA ALA A 303 -31.45 2.92 -16.99
C ALA A 303 -32.26 2.03 -16.03
N GLU A 304 -33.01 1.07 -16.56
CA GLU A 304 -33.81 0.11 -15.82
C GLU A 304 -33.37 -1.32 -16.20
N ALA A 305 -33.55 -2.28 -15.28
CA ALA A 305 -33.18 -3.67 -15.51
C ALA A 305 -34.09 -4.34 -16.54
N ASP A 306 -33.63 -4.45 -17.80
CA ASP A 306 -34.33 -5.22 -18.85
C ASP A 306 -33.93 -6.70 -18.78
N THR A 307 -34.54 -7.42 -17.85
CA THR A 307 -34.26 -8.84 -17.59
C THR A 307 -34.55 -9.71 -18.81
N LYS A 308 -35.61 -9.44 -19.57
CA LYS A 308 -35.97 -10.22 -20.77
C LYS A 308 -34.92 -10.09 -21.87
N LEU A 309 -34.43 -8.88 -22.10
CA LEU A 309 -33.41 -8.67 -23.12
C LEU A 309 -32.11 -9.45 -22.74
N LEU A 310 -31.71 -9.37 -21.47
CA LEU A 310 -30.50 -10.04 -21.02
C LEU A 310 -30.65 -11.57 -21.01
N GLU A 311 -31.81 -12.11 -20.64
CA GLU A 311 -32.12 -13.55 -20.76
C GLU A 311 -32.01 -14.02 -22.20
N ASN A 312 -32.57 -13.28 -23.16
CA ASN A 312 -32.48 -13.57 -24.59
C ASN A 312 -31.03 -13.55 -25.11
N ILE A 313 -30.23 -12.61 -24.60
CA ILE A 313 -28.79 -12.53 -24.92
C ILE A 313 -28.10 -13.81 -24.45
N VAL A 314 -28.29 -14.20 -23.21
CA VAL A 314 -27.68 -15.41 -22.61
C VAL A 314 -28.09 -16.66 -23.36
N GLU A 315 -29.38 -16.83 -23.67
CA GLU A 315 -29.87 -17.96 -24.43
C GLU A 315 -29.21 -18.05 -25.82
N ASN A 316 -29.09 -16.92 -26.52
CA ASN A 316 -28.50 -16.85 -27.83
C ASN A 316 -26.97 -17.09 -27.77
N GLN A 317 -26.26 -16.55 -26.79
CA GLN A 317 -24.85 -16.80 -26.58
C GLN A 317 -24.59 -18.29 -26.32
N ARG A 318 -25.39 -18.94 -25.50
CA ARG A 318 -25.28 -20.39 -25.26
C ARG A 318 -25.56 -21.23 -26.51
N ARG A 319 -26.48 -20.79 -27.36
CA ARG A 319 -26.71 -21.42 -28.67
C ARG A 319 -25.47 -21.30 -29.57
N ILE A 320 -24.83 -20.12 -29.62
CA ILE A 320 -23.60 -19.91 -30.38
C ILE A 320 -22.47 -20.84 -29.85
N ILE A 321 -22.31 -20.95 -28.53
CA ILE A 321 -21.35 -21.87 -27.92
C ILE A 321 -21.60 -23.29 -28.39
N GLN A 322 -22.83 -23.78 -28.33
CA GLN A 322 -23.18 -25.14 -28.76
C GLN A 322 -22.92 -25.35 -30.26
N GLU A 323 -23.32 -24.41 -31.12
CA GLU A 323 -23.11 -24.51 -32.56
C GLU A 323 -21.63 -24.56 -32.94
N VAL A 324 -20.81 -23.71 -32.35
CA VAL A 324 -19.38 -23.59 -32.65
C VAL A 324 -18.59 -24.76 -32.09
N THR A 325 -18.83 -25.15 -30.85
CA THR A 325 -18.08 -26.23 -30.20
C THR A 325 -18.54 -27.63 -30.64
N GLY A 326 -19.75 -27.74 -31.16
CA GLY A 326 -20.38 -29.01 -31.49
C GLY A 326 -20.77 -29.85 -30.27
N ARG A 327 -20.81 -29.27 -29.09
CA ARG A 327 -21.13 -29.90 -27.80
C ARG A 327 -22.21 -29.12 -27.07
N PRO A 328 -22.99 -29.75 -26.19
CA PRO A 328 -23.94 -29.02 -25.34
C PRO A 328 -23.27 -27.88 -24.64
N ALA A 329 -23.91 -26.68 -24.56
CA ALA A 329 -23.34 -25.49 -23.95
C ALA A 329 -22.85 -25.68 -22.49
N LYS A 330 -23.51 -26.59 -21.75
CA LYS A 330 -23.15 -26.96 -20.38
C LYS A 330 -21.76 -27.63 -20.23
N GLU A 331 -21.19 -28.11 -21.32
CA GLU A 331 -19.85 -28.72 -21.32
C GLU A 331 -18.72 -27.70 -21.52
N THR A 332 -19.07 -26.46 -21.87
CA THR A 332 -18.16 -25.33 -21.88
C THR A 332 -18.35 -24.51 -20.61
N PRO A 333 -17.35 -24.39 -19.74
CA PRO A 333 -17.48 -23.59 -18.52
C PRO A 333 -17.89 -22.14 -18.84
N GLN A 334 -18.85 -21.62 -18.10
CA GLN A 334 -19.39 -20.27 -18.29
C GLN A 334 -19.48 -19.54 -16.96
N VAL A 335 -19.36 -18.21 -16.99
CA VAL A 335 -19.47 -17.34 -15.84
C VAL A 335 -20.36 -16.11 -16.16
N TRP A 336 -21.23 -15.77 -15.23
CA TRP A 336 -22.01 -14.53 -15.23
C TRP A 336 -21.63 -13.69 -14.02
N ALA A 337 -21.07 -12.51 -14.25
CA ALA A 337 -20.63 -11.60 -13.20
C ALA A 337 -21.74 -10.62 -12.81
N LEU A 338 -22.10 -10.61 -11.54
CA LEU A 338 -23.08 -9.71 -10.94
C LEU A 338 -22.39 -8.41 -10.46
N TYR A 339 -21.77 -7.70 -11.40
CA TYR A 339 -21.01 -6.47 -11.10
C TYR A 339 -21.92 -5.24 -11.19
N LYS A 340 -21.83 -4.36 -10.17
CA LYS A 340 -22.61 -3.13 -10.06
C LYS A 340 -24.12 -3.40 -10.25
N GLU A 341 -24.74 -2.77 -11.25
CA GLU A 341 -26.17 -2.88 -11.56
C GLU A 341 -26.61 -4.27 -12.00
N VAL A 342 -25.69 -5.13 -12.44
CA VAL A 342 -26.04 -6.50 -12.85
C VAL A 342 -26.54 -7.33 -11.66
N LEU A 343 -26.14 -6.99 -10.44
CA LEU A 343 -26.73 -7.57 -9.23
C LEU A 343 -28.23 -7.27 -9.12
N ASP A 344 -28.68 -6.08 -9.54
CA ASP A 344 -30.10 -5.69 -9.51
C ASP A 344 -30.94 -6.55 -10.47
N TYR A 345 -30.37 -6.97 -11.63
CA TYR A 345 -31.04 -7.92 -12.53
C TYR A 345 -31.26 -9.28 -11.85
N TYR A 346 -30.25 -9.78 -11.11
CA TYR A 346 -30.41 -11.02 -10.34
C TYR A 346 -31.46 -10.88 -9.24
N ASP A 347 -31.45 -9.79 -8.49
CA ASP A 347 -32.41 -9.51 -7.42
C ASP A 347 -33.82 -9.24 -7.96
N ALA A 348 -33.93 -8.70 -9.18
CA ALA A 348 -35.22 -8.56 -9.91
C ALA A 348 -35.78 -9.89 -10.45
N GLY A 349 -35.06 -11.00 -10.27
CA GLY A 349 -35.51 -12.35 -10.60
C GLY A 349 -34.89 -12.97 -11.85
N MET A 350 -33.97 -12.30 -12.56
CA MET A 350 -33.23 -12.91 -13.66
C MET A 350 -32.44 -14.12 -13.18
N ARG A 351 -32.45 -15.19 -13.94
CA ARG A 351 -31.69 -16.42 -13.65
C ARG A 351 -30.96 -16.90 -14.89
N VAL A 352 -29.81 -17.52 -14.68
CA VAL A 352 -29.05 -18.25 -15.69
C VAL A 352 -29.22 -19.76 -15.49
N PRO A 353 -28.96 -20.60 -16.52
CA PRO A 353 -28.98 -22.05 -16.37
C PRO A 353 -28.08 -22.55 -15.23
N ASP A 354 -28.48 -23.66 -14.62
CA ASP A 354 -27.85 -24.26 -13.43
C ASP A 354 -26.36 -24.57 -13.54
N ASP A 355 -25.84 -24.68 -14.75
CA ASP A 355 -24.45 -25.01 -15.04
C ASP A 355 -23.51 -23.79 -15.13
N VAL A 356 -24.07 -22.58 -15.12
CA VAL A 356 -23.31 -21.32 -15.20
C VAL A 356 -22.83 -20.92 -13.81
N CYS A 357 -21.55 -20.60 -13.66
CA CYS A 357 -21.03 -20.02 -12.43
C CYS A 357 -21.56 -18.59 -12.22
N ILE A 358 -22.12 -18.31 -11.05
CA ILE A 358 -22.56 -16.94 -10.69
C ILE A 358 -21.45 -16.28 -9.90
N LEU A 359 -20.90 -15.19 -10.43
CA LEU A 359 -19.77 -14.47 -9.85
C LEU A 359 -20.26 -13.22 -9.12
N LEU A 360 -20.23 -13.24 -7.79
CA LEU A 360 -20.49 -12.09 -6.94
C LEU A 360 -19.29 -11.16 -6.92
N CYS A 361 -19.53 -9.90 -6.61
CA CYS A 361 -18.48 -8.89 -6.54
C CYS A 361 -18.46 -8.22 -5.17
N ASP A 362 -17.31 -7.69 -4.78
CA ASP A 362 -17.22 -6.76 -3.67
C ASP A 362 -17.75 -5.37 -4.07
N ASP A 363 -17.64 -4.39 -3.17
CA ASP A 363 -18.02 -3.00 -3.40
C ASP A 363 -16.90 -2.16 -4.07
N ASN A 364 -15.89 -2.79 -4.63
CA ASN A 364 -14.65 -2.23 -5.18
C ASN A 364 -13.66 -1.72 -4.11
N TRP A 365 -13.99 -1.90 -2.84
CA TRP A 365 -13.18 -1.46 -1.69
C TRP A 365 -12.91 -2.59 -0.69
N GLY A 366 -13.07 -3.82 -1.15
CA GLY A 366 -12.78 -5.01 -0.37
C GLY A 366 -13.90 -5.47 0.56
N ASN A 367 -15.14 -5.00 0.40
CA ASN A 367 -16.28 -5.47 1.17
C ASN A 367 -17.20 -6.34 0.31
N VAL A 368 -17.40 -7.59 0.69
CA VAL A 368 -18.32 -8.51 0.01
C VAL A 368 -19.75 -8.00 0.10
N ARG A 369 -20.37 -7.67 -1.03
CA ARG A 369 -21.69 -7.02 -1.08
C ARG A 369 -22.84 -7.98 -0.74
N ARG A 370 -22.67 -9.27 -1.08
CA ARG A 370 -23.71 -10.27 -0.97
C ARG A 370 -23.10 -11.66 -0.90
N VAL A 371 -23.78 -12.55 -0.21
CA VAL A 371 -23.49 -13.99 -0.18
C VAL A 371 -24.75 -14.78 -0.55
N PRO A 372 -24.62 -15.98 -1.12
CA PRO A 372 -25.79 -16.81 -1.43
C PRO A 372 -26.47 -17.30 -0.17
N ASN A 373 -27.81 -17.27 -0.15
CA ASN A 373 -28.62 -17.89 0.90
C ASN A 373 -28.63 -19.43 0.76
N GLU A 374 -29.23 -20.13 1.71
CA GLU A 374 -29.25 -21.61 1.74
C GLU A 374 -29.84 -22.24 0.45
N LYS A 375 -30.88 -21.65 -0.12
CA LYS A 375 -31.51 -22.12 -1.37
C LYS A 375 -30.60 -21.85 -2.56
N GLU A 376 -30.01 -20.67 -2.62
CA GLU A 376 -29.12 -20.26 -3.70
C GLU A 376 -27.82 -21.09 -3.73
N ARG A 377 -27.34 -21.51 -2.57
CA ARG A 377 -26.16 -22.42 -2.48
C ARG A 377 -26.35 -23.77 -3.17
N GLN A 378 -27.61 -24.15 -3.52
CA GLN A 378 -27.89 -25.37 -4.30
C GLN A 378 -27.67 -25.22 -5.80
N HIS A 379 -27.32 -24.03 -6.29
CA HIS A 379 -27.01 -23.75 -7.69
C HIS A 379 -25.79 -24.56 -8.13
N LYS A 380 -25.93 -25.42 -9.16
CA LYS A 380 -24.89 -26.42 -9.52
C LYS A 380 -23.66 -25.81 -10.18
N GLY A 381 -23.82 -24.69 -10.89
CA GLY A 381 -22.72 -23.92 -11.48
C GLY A 381 -21.78 -23.33 -10.43
N GLY A 382 -22.24 -23.27 -9.17
CA GLY A 382 -21.52 -22.73 -8.05
C GLY A 382 -21.43 -21.22 -8.05
N TRP A 383 -20.78 -20.70 -7.00
CA TRP A 383 -20.64 -19.27 -6.74
C TRP A 383 -19.19 -18.88 -6.76
N GLY A 384 -18.91 -17.71 -7.32
CA GLY A 384 -17.58 -17.11 -7.35
C GLY A 384 -17.54 -15.74 -6.73
N LEU A 385 -16.32 -15.22 -6.52
CA LEU A 385 -16.01 -13.89 -6.01
C LEU A 385 -15.05 -13.16 -6.96
N TYR A 386 -15.40 -11.95 -7.32
CA TYR A 386 -14.54 -10.96 -7.95
C TYR A 386 -14.21 -9.90 -6.89
N TYR A 387 -12.94 -9.85 -6.46
CA TYR A 387 -12.45 -9.05 -5.33
C TYR A 387 -11.42 -8.02 -5.81
N HIS A 388 -11.41 -6.83 -5.22
CA HIS A 388 -10.54 -5.73 -5.63
C HIS A 388 -9.44 -5.42 -4.60
N VAL A 389 -8.21 -5.25 -5.08
CA VAL A 389 -7.10 -4.58 -4.39
C VAL A 389 -6.62 -3.36 -5.17
N ASP A 390 -7.09 -3.20 -6.39
CA ASP A 390 -6.97 -2.05 -7.28
C ASP A 390 -8.35 -1.68 -7.81
N TYR A 391 -8.62 -0.39 -8.05
CA TYR A 391 -9.91 0.06 -8.55
C TYR A 391 -9.79 1.31 -9.43
N VAL A 392 -10.48 1.29 -10.55
CA VAL A 392 -10.68 2.44 -11.44
C VAL A 392 -12.14 2.86 -11.40
N GLY A 393 -12.45 4.00 -10.78
CA GLY A 393 -13.81 4.48 -10.68
C GLY A 393 -14.06 5.49 -9.55
N ALA A 394 -15.36 5.84 -9.40
CA ALA A 394 -15.81 6.77 -8.36
C ALA A 394 -15.80 6.11 -6.96
N PRO A 395 -15.52 6.86 -5.87
CA PRO A 395 -15.27 8.31 -5.82
C PRO A 395 -13.86 8.71 -6.28
N ARG A 396 -12.90 7.80 -6.24
CA ARG A 396 -11.50 7.95 -6.70
C ARG A 396 -10.95 6.61 -7.14
N ASN A 397 -9.98 6.64 -8.03
CA ASN A 397 -9.14 5.50 -8.33
C ASN A 397 -8.30 5.10 -7.12
N THR A 398 -7.92 3.82 -7.06
CA THR A 398 -6.96 3.24 -6.13
C THR A 398 -5.96 2.43 -6.94
N LYS A 399 -4.94 3.10 -7.51
CA LYS A 399 -4.06 2.55 -8.55
C LYS A 399 -2.57 2.60 -8.19
N TRP A 400 -2.18 3.45 -7.24
CA TRP A 400 -0.77 3.76 -7.04
C TRP A 400 -0.07 2.80 -6.06
N LEU A 401 -0.57 2.72 -4.84
CA LEU A 401 0.00 1.87 -3.78
C LEU A 401 -1.06 0.92 -3.23
N ASN A 402 -0.60 -0.17 -2.60
CA ASN A 402 -1.51 -1.06 -1.89
C ASN A 402 -2.12 -0.35 -0.67
N VAL A 403 -3.45 -0.29 -0.62
CA VAL A 403 -4.24 0.27 0.50
C VAL A 403 -5.04 -0.81 1.24
N THR A 404 -4.91 -2.06 0.84
CA THR A 404 -5.66 -3.19 1.38
C THR A 404 -5.08 -3.63 2.73
N GLN A 405 -5.91 -3.64 3.77
CA GLN A 405 -5.54 -4.25 5.04
C GLN A 405 -5.55 -5.77 4.93
N THR A 406 -4.47 -6.41 5.37
CA THR A 406 -4.35 -7.88 5.42
C THR A 406 -5.53 -8.51 6.17
N GLN A 407 -5.90 -7.95 7.31
CA GLN A 407 -6.97 -8.45 8.19
C GLN A 407 -8.34 -8.34 7.53
N GLN A 408 -8.63 -7.23 6.84
CA GLN A 408 -9.89 -7.05 6.10
C GLN A 408 -10.00 -8.06 4.96
N MET A 409 -8.94 -8.19 4.15
CA MET A 409 -8.93 -9.14 3.04
C MET A 409 -9.14 -10.58 3.55
N PHE A 410 -8.41 -10.96 4.60
CA PHE A 410 -8.55 -12.27 5.22
C PHE A 410 -9.98 -12.52 5.74
N GLU A 411 -10.56 -11.56 6.43
CA GLU A 411 -11.90 -11.65 7.00
C GLU A 411 -12.96 -11.80 5.90
N GLN A 412 -12.90 -10.96 4.85
CA GLN A 412 -13.89 -10.96 3.77
C GLN A 412 -13.80 -12.23 2.88
N LEU A 413 -12.59 -12.71 2.62
CA LEU A 413 -12.39 -13.97 1.89
C LEU A 413 -12.85 -15.18 2.71
N SER A 414 -12.61 -15.18 4.03
CA SER A 414 -13.12 -16.22 4.94
C SER A 414 -14.63 -16.23 4.97
N LEU A 415 -15.26 -15.05 5.07
CA LEU A 415 -16.71 -14.89 4.99
C LEU A 415 -17.26 -15.45 3.66
N ALA A 416 -16.68 -15.08 2.55
CA ALA A 416 -17.10 -15.56 1.23
C ALA A 416 -17.04 -17.10 1.14
N TYR A 417 -15.93 -17.67 1.59
CA TYR A 417 -15.73 -19.12 1.58
C TYR A 417 -16.75 -19.86 2.47
N ASP A 418 -16.98 -19.38 3.68
CA ASP A 418 -17.90 -20.02 4.65
C ASP A 418 -19.37 -19.98 4.17
N PHE A 419 -19.74 -19.02 3.35
CA PHE A 419 -21.04 -18.95 2.69
C PHE A 419 -21.12 -19.72 1.36
N GLY A 420 -20.10 -20.53 1.01
CA GLY A 420 -20.12 -21.43 -0.14
C GLY A 420 -19.70 -20.79 -1.47
N ILE A 421 -19.00 -19.67 -1.45
CA ILE A 421 -18.41 -19.05 -2.65
C ILE A 421 -17.06 -19.74 -2.90
N GLN A 422 -17.09 -20.88 -3.62
CA GLN A 422 -15.95 -21.81 -3.73
C GLN A 422 -15.66 -22.22 -5.17
N GLN A 423 -16.47 -21.77 -6.14
CA GLN A 423 -16.28 -22.19 -7.53
C GLN A 423 -15.18 -21.39 -8.23
N MET A 424 -15.12 -20.09 -8.01
CA MET A 424 -14.20 -19.17 -8.71
C MET A 424 -13.84 -18.00 -7.83
N TRP A 425 -12.54 -17.71 -7.72
CA TRP A 425 -12.06 -16.47 -7.11
C TRP A 425 -11.15 -15.72 -8.07
N ILE A 426 -11.43 -14.46 -8.32
CA ILE A 426 -10.67 -13.58 -9.21
C ILE A 426 -10.29 -12.33 -8.44
N LEU A 427 -9.00 -12.02 -8.41
CA LEU A 427 -8.45 -10.81 -7.78
C LEU A 427 -8.14 -9.75 -8.83
N ASN A 428 -8.81 -8.62 -8.76
CA ASN A 428 -8.42 -7.43 -9.51
C ASN A 428 -7.17 -6.81 -8.89
N VAL A 429 -6.07 -6.81 -9.63
CA VAL A 429 -4.75 -6.37 -9.17
C VAL A 429 -4.21 -5.16 -9.95
N GLY A 430 -5.02 -4.60 -10.85
CA GLY A 430 -4.54 -3.56 -11.77
C GLY A 430 -3.38 -4.07 -12.62
N ASP A 431 -2.18 -3.66 -12.29
CA ASP A 431 -0.96 -3.96 -13.05
C ASP A 431 0.07 -4.84 -12.31
N LEU A 432 -0.33 -5.61 -11.32
CA LEU A 432 0.44 -6.55 -10.47
C LEU A 432 1.27 -5.88 -9.36
N LYS A 433 1.87 -4.74 -9.61
CA LYS A 433 2.73 -4.05 -8.65
C LYS A 433 2.08 -2.75 -8.16
N PRO A 434 2.13 -2.48 -6.87
CA PRO A 434 2.79 -3.23 -5.78
C PRO A 434 1.84 -4.14 -4.99
N MET A 435 1.18 -5.08 -5.66
CA MET A 435 0.17 -5.97 -5.07
C MET A 435 0.70 -7.38 -4.73
N GLU A 436 2.02 -7.56 -4.62
CA GLU A 436 2.65 -8.86 -4.45
C GLU A 436 2.10 -9.64 -3.25
N TYR A 437 2.05 -9.02 -2.07
CA TYR A 437 1.56 -9.70 -0.87
C TYR A 437 0.03 -9.94 -0.89
N PRO A 438 -0.83 -9.00 -1.29
CA PRO A 438 -2.24 -9.29 -1.50
C PRO A 438 -2.51 -10.45 -2.46
N ILE A 439 -1.74 -10.55 -3.55
CA ILE A 439 -1.83 -11.68 -4.50
C ILE A 439 -1.47 -12.99 -3.81
N GLN A 440 -0.37 -13.02 -3.06
CA GLN A 440 0.05 -14.21 -2.32
C GLN A 440 -1.03 -14.67 -1.34
N LEU A 441 -1.52 -13.76 -0.50
CA LEU A 441 -2.56 -14.07 0.49
C LEU A 441 -3.84 -14.60 -0.18
N PHE A 442 -4.26 -13.96 -1.27
CA PHE A 442 -5.45 -14.38 -2.02
C PHE A 442 -5.32 -15.80 -2.57
N MET A 443 -4.19 -16.12 -3.20
CA MET A 443 -3.95 -17.43 -3.80
C MET A 443 -3.82 -18.52 -2.74
N ASP A 444 -3.12 -18.25 -1.64
CA ASP A 444 -2.96 -19.20 -0.53
C ASP A 444 -4.30 -19.46 0.17
N MET A 445 -5.13 -18.44 0.37
CA MET A 445 -6.49 -18.62 0.89
C MET A 445 -7.41 -19.36 -0.08
N ALA A 446 -7.28 -19.12 -1.38
CA ALA A 446 -8.05 -19.85 -2.40
C ALA A 446 -7.64 -21.33 -2.46
N TRP A 447 -6.37 -21.64 -2.15
CA TRP A 447 -5.90 -23.01 -2.02
C TRP A 447 -6.39 -23.66 -0.72
N ASN A 448 -6.15 -23.01 0.44
CA ASN A 448 -6.60 -23.51 1.74
C ASN A 448 -6.95 -22.36 2.71
N PRO A 449 -8.21 -21.92 2.76
CA PRO A 449 -8.63 -20.79 3.59
C PRO A 449 -8.62 -21.07 5.10
N LYS A 450 -8.39 -22.34 5.50
CA LYS A 450 -8.39 -22.76 6.91
C LYS A 450 -7.00 -22.89 7.53
N THR A 451 -5.96 -22.51 6.80
CA THR A 451 -4.57 -22.56 7.30
C THR A 451 -4.35 -21.54 8.42
N HIS A 452 -5.02 -20.40 8.34
CA HIS A 452 -4.90 -19.31 9.31
C HIS A 452 -6.27 -18.94 9.93
N THR A 453 -6.22 -18.19 11.02
CA THR A 453 -7.37 -17.61 11.71
C THR A 453 -7.15 -16.10 11.86
N GLN A 454 -8.18 -15.37 12.24
CA GLN A 454 -8.10 -13.93 12.51
C GLN A 454 -7.03 -13.57 13.57
N GLN A 455 -6.76 -14.49 14.51
CA GLN A 455 -5.78 -14.30 15.57
C GLN A 455 -4.34 -14.50 15.09
N ASN A 456 -4.13 -15.32 14.06
CA ASN A 456 -2.79 -15.70 13.62
C ASN A 456 -2.47 -15.38 12.16
N VAL A 457 -3.32 -14.61 11.45
CA VAL A 457 -3.06 -14.19 10.05
C VAL A 457 -1.76 -13.38 9.92
N PHE A 458 -1.29 -12.76 10.99
CA PHE A 458 0.03 -12.13 11.03
C PHE A 458 1.15 -13.12 10.69
N ASN A 459 1.01 -14.39 11.05
CA ASN A 459 2.00 -15.43 10.72
C ASN A 459 2.12 -15.61 9.21
N HIS A 460 1.03 -15.50 8.46
CA HIS A 460 1.10 -15.54 7.00
C HIS A 460 1.95 -14.40 6.42
N THR A 461 1.77 -13.17 6.92
CA THR A 461 2.61 -12.03 6.52
C THR A 461 4.08 -12.26 6.91
N ARG A 462 4.30 -12.76 8.13
CA ARG A 462 5.64 -13.09 8.62
C ARG A 462 6.31 -14.15 7.76
N ASP A 463 5.63 -15.24 7.45
CA ASP A 463 6.16 -16.35 6.66
C ASP A 463 6.45 -15.92 5.22
N PHE A 464 5.61 -15.06 4.64
CA PHE A 464 5.91 -14.41 3.37
C PHE A 464 7.24 -13.66 3.41
N PHE A 465 7.45 -12.79 4.40
CA PHE A 465 8.71 -12.05 4.52
C PHE A 465 9.89 -12.92 4.92
N ALA A 466 9.67 -14.01 5.67
CA ALA A 466 10.72 -14.99 5.94
C ALA A 466 11.25 -15.63 4.65
N GLU A 467 10.36 -15.96 3.74
CA GLU A 467 10.74 -16.51 2.42
C GLU A 467 11.48 -15.48 1.55
N GLN A 468 11.03 -14.23 1.54
CA GLN A 468 11.61 -13.20 0.66
C GLN A 468 12.89 -12.57 1.22
N LEU A 469 12.98 -12.39 2.53
CA LEU A 469 14.06 -11.64 3.17
C LEU A 469 14.97 -12.52 4.07
N GLY A 470 14.42 -13.58 4.63
CA GLY A 470 15.07 -14.44 5.65
C GLY A 470 14.40 -14.33 7.02
N GLU A 471 14.45 -15.42 7.79
CA GLU A 471 13.78 -15.59 9.09
C GLU A 471 14.08 -14.47 10.10
N GLN A 472 15.30 -14.01 10.13
CA GLN A 472 15.77 -13.03 11.12
C GLN A 472 15.21 -11.63 10.94
N TRP A 473 14.65 -11.30 9.77
CA TRP A 473 14.05 -10.00 9.47
C TRP A 473 12.54 -10.05 9.33
N ALA A 474 11.97 -11.25 9.33
CA ALA A 474 10.57 -11.50 8.98
C ALA A 474 9.56 -10.81 9.90
N ASP A 475 9.77 -10.90 11.22
CA ASP A 475 8.83 -10.32 12.20
C ASP A 475 8.74 -8.80 12.07
N GLU A 476 9.90 -8.13 11.96
CA GLU A 476 9.94 -6.67 11.82
C GLU A 476 9.41 -6.21 10.46
N ALA A 477 9.75 -6.92 9.38
CA ALA A 477 9.24 -6.64 8.04
C ALA A 477 7.71 -6.78 7.98
N ALA A 478 7.17 -7.87 8.53
CA ALA A 478 5.72 -8.08 8.61
C ALA A 478 5.01 -7.02 9.45
N ALA A 479 5.61 -6.63 10.58
CA ALA A 479 5.04 -5.58 11.44
C ALA A 479 5.01 -4.22 10.74
N ILE A 480 6.08 -3.83 10.03
CA ILE A 480 6.13 -2.60 9.24
C ILE A 480 5.09 -2.64 8.13
N TYR A 481 5.02 -3.75 7.38
CA TYR A 481 4.08 -3.93 6.29
C TYR A 481 2.62 -3.81 6.75
N ASN A 482 2.22 -4.55 7.78
CA ASN A 482 0.86 -4.50 8.31
C ASN A 482 0.51 -3.11 8.88
N GLN A 483 1.47 -2.43 9.52
CA GLN A 483 1.25 -1.08 10.01
C GLN A 483 1.09 -0.08 8.86
N ASN A 484 1.85 -0.21 7.78
CA ASN A 484 1.66 0.61 6.58
C ASN A 484 0.27 0.39 5.97
N CYS A 485 -0.17 -0.87 5.81
CA CYS A 485 -1.50 -1.19 5.30
C CYS A 485 -2.61 -0.60 6.19
N GLN A 486 -2.44 -0.65 7.52
CA GLN A 486 -3.36 -0.01 8.46
C GLN A 486 -3.44 1.50 8.26
N TYR A 487 -2.32 2.17 8.05
CA TYR A 487 -2.29 3.61 7.84
C TYR A 487 -2.87 4.00 6.47
N MET A 488 -2.53 3.25 5.43
CA MET A 488 -3.03 3.47 4.07
C MET A 488 -4.55 3.28 3.96
N ALA A 489 -5.14 2.42 4.78
CA ALA A 489 -6.58 2.20 4.81
C ALA A 489 -7.37 3.31 5.52
N ARG A 490 -6.71 4.26 6.22
CA ARG A 490 -7.38 5.45 6.79
C ARG A 490 -7.96 6.34 5.70
N VAL A 491 -7.16 6.57 4.68
CA VAL A 491 -7.54 7.28 3.46
C VAL A 491 -6.59 6.89 2.33
N THR A 492 -7.12 6.58 1.16
CA THR A 492 -6.28 6.25 0.00
C THR A 492 -5.49 7.48 -0.47
N PRO A 493 -4.29 7.32 -1.02
CA PRO A 493 -3.48 8.43 -1.52
C PRO A 493 -4.22 9.36 -2.47
N GLU A 494 -5.03 8.80 -3.34
CA GLU A 494 -5.80 9.54 -4.35
C GLU A 494 -6.95 10.37 -3.76
N MET A 495 -7.33 10.13 -2.50
CA MET A 495 -8.34 10.88 -1.75
C MET A 495 -7.75 11.85 -0.74
N LEU A 496 -6.44 11.78 -0.49
CA LEU A 496 -5.76 12.60 0.51
C LEU A 496 -5.63 14.05 0.03
N ASP A 497 -5.99 15.00 0.89
CA ASP A 497 -5.76 16.43 0.67
C ASP A 497 -5.51 17.16 2.01
N ALA A 498 -5.18 18.45 1.95
CA ALA A 498 -4.88 19.27 3.13
C ALA A 498 -6.04 19.41 4.14
N ARG A 499 -7.25 18.97 3.82
CA ARG A 499 -8.45 19.04 4.67
C ARG A 499 -8.82 17.69 5.27
N THR A 500 -8.09 16.63 4.92
CA THR A 500 -8.39 15.26 5.33
C THR A 500 -8.37 15.12 6.86
N TYR A 501 -7.37 15.67 7.50
CA TYR A 501 -7.22 15.64 8.94
C TYR A 501 -7.24 17.05 9.54
N ASN A 502 -7.56 17.15 10.82
CA ASN A 502 -7.71 18.43 11.51
C ASN A 502 -6.35 18.94 12.03
N VAL A 503 -5.97 20.18 11.62
CA VAL A 503 -4.74 20.85 12.08
C VAL A 503 -4.87 21.32 13.53
N GLU A 504 -6.02 21.88 13.91
CA GLU A 504 -6.22 22.53 15.20
C GLU A 504 -6.23 21.54 16.37
N THR A 505 -6.71 20.32 16.14
CA THR A 505 -6.68 19.26 17.15
C THR A 505 -5.32 18.56 17.24
N GLY A 506 -4.39 18.87 16.32
CA GLY A 506 -3.12 18.18 16.20
C GLY A 506 -3.18 16.83 15.48
N GLU A 507 -4.35 16.43 14.95
CA GLU A 507 -4.54 15.15 14.27
C GLU A 507 -3.63 15.03 13.05
N TRP A 508 -3.53 16.08 12.19
CA TRP A 508 -2.61 16.08 11.07
C TRP A 508 -1.16 15.84 11.49
N LYS A 509 -0.72 16.53 12.55
CA LYS A 509 0.63 16.35 13.06
C LYS A 509 0.87 14.93 13.55
N GLN A 510 -0.09 14.36 14.26
CA GLN A 510 -0.01 12.98 14.74
C GLN A 510 0.15 12.00 13.57
N VAL A 511 -0.68 12.11 12.52
CA VAL A 511 -0.61 11.25 11.33
C VAL A 511 0.73 11.39 10.62
N ALA A 512 1.20 12.61 10.39
CA ALA A 512 2.51 12.85 9.76
C ALA A 512 3.65 12.23 10.58
N ASP A 513 3.65 12.42 11.90
CA ASP A 513 4.64 11.85 12.82
C ASP A 513 4.60 10.32 12.85
N GLU A 514 3.42 9.71 12.75
CA GLU A 514 3.26 8.24 12.69
C GLU A 514 3.91 7.67 11.42
N TYR A 515 3.67 8.26 10.26
CA TYR A 515 4.30 7.86 9.01
C TYR A 515 5.82 8.08 9.02
N LEU A 516 6.31 9.20 9.53
CA LEU A 516 7.75 9.46 9.65
C LEU A 516 8.45 8.47 10.59
N ARG A 517 7.79 8.08 11.69
CA ARG A 517 8.30 7.01 12.58
C ARG A 517 8.34 5.65 11.88
N LEU A 518 7.32 5.33 11.07
CA LEU A 518 7.27 4.09 10.30
C LEU A 518 8.37 4.08 9.24
N GLU A 519 8.58 5.17 8.53
CA GLU A 519 9.67 5.33 7.58
C GLU A 519 11.04 5.13 8.24
N ALA A 520 11.27 5.78 9.38
CA ALA A 520 12.51 5.61 10.13
C ALA A 520 12.73 4.17 10.60
N ARG A 521 11.65 3.46 10.92
CA ARG A 521 11.68 2.03 11.28
C ARG A 521 12.05 1.17 10.08
N ALA A 522 11.45 1.41 8.92
CA ALA A 522 11.77 0.71 7.68
C ALA A 522 13.23 0.95 7.24
N LEU A 523 13.71 2.19 7.33
CA LEU A 523 15.11 2.52 7.04
C LEU A 523 16.09 1.82 7.98
N ARG A 524 15.80 1.73 9.28
CA ARG A 524 16.64 0.97 10.21
C ARG A 524 16.72 -0.51 9.82
N LEU A 525 15.59 -1.12 9.48
CA LEU A 525 15.57 -2.51 9.04
C LEU A 525 16.37 -2.67 7.74
N PHE A 526 16.19 -1.80 6.77
CA PHE A 526 16.92 -1.79 5.50
C PHE A 526 18.45 -1.82 5.70
N LEU A 527 18.96 -1.04 6.65
CA LEU A 527 20.40 -0.97 6.95
C LEU A 527 20.97 -2.27 7.54
N THR A 528 20.13 -3.17 8.02
CA THR A 528 20.56 -4.49 8.56
C THR A 528 20.57 -5.60 7.50
N LEU A 529 19.93 -5.35 6.36
CA LEU A 529 19.81 -6.34 5.28
C LEU A 529 21.11 -6.42 4.47
N PRO A 530 21.48 -7.62 3.99
CA PRO A 530 22.56 -7.75 3.04
C PRO A 530 22.16 -7.12 1.69
N GLN A 531 23.15 -6.65 0.94
CA GLN A 531 22.93 -5.96 -0.34
C GLN A 531 22.08 -6.78 -1.32
N SER A 532 22.22 -8.12 -1.30
CA SER A 532 21.41 -9.01 -2.16
C SER A 532 19.90 -8.95 -1.88
N ARG A 533 19.48 -8.47 -0.69
CA ARG A 533 18.07 -8.32 -0.30
C ARG A 533 17.56 -6.87 -0.44
N HIS A 534 18.40 -5.92 -0.86
CA HIS A 534 18.02 -4.51 -0.94
C HIS A 534 16.90 -4.27 -1.95
N ASP A 535 16.98 -4.86 -3.15
CA ASP A 535 16.00 -4.60 -4.21
C ASP A 535 14.62 -5.16 -3.87
N VAL A 536 14.54 -6.36 -3.33
CA VAL A 536 13.26 -6.93 -2.88
C VAL A 536 12.67 -6.14 -1.71
N PHE A 537 13.48 -5.71 -0.74
CA PHE A 537 12.99 -4.90 0.38
C PHE A 537 12.52 -3.51 -0.06
N LYS A 538 13.24 -2.87 -0.97
CA LYS A 538 12.83 -1.58 -1.56
C LYS A 538 11.46 -1.69 -2.22
N GLN A 539 11.20 -2.74 -2.98
CA GLN A 539 9.93 -2.94 -3.68
C GLN A 539 8.78 -3.22 -2.72
N LEU A 540 8.98 -4.16 -1.80
CA LEU A 540 7.89 -4.67 -0.96
C LEU A 540 7.58 -3.78 0.24
N ILE A 541 8.56 -3.03 0.76
CA ILE A 541 8.40 -2.29 2.03
C ILE A 541 8.88 -0.85 1.91
N LEU A 542 10.14 -0.60 1.53
CA LEU A 542 10.75 0.70 1.72
C LEU A 542 10.10 1.78 0.86
N PHE A 543 9.93 1.51 -0.43
CA PHE A 543 9.29 2.48 -1.35
C PHE A 543 7.84 2.78 -0.96
N PRO A 544 6.94 1.78 -0.73
CA PRO A 544 5.58 2.07 -0.30
C PRO A 544 5.51 2.91 0.99
N VAL A 545 6.35 2.61 1.97
CA VAL A 545 6.40 3.35 3.24
C VAL A 545 6.92 4.77 3.03
N GLN A 546 8.00 4.95 2.28
CA GLN A 546 8.58 6.28 2.00
C GLN A 546 7.65 7.15 1.17
N ALA A 547 7.01 6.58 0.17
CA ALA A 547 6.07 7.28 -0.69
C ALA A 547 4.84 7.75 0.09
N ALA A 548 4.25 6.87 0.92
CA ALA A 548 3.13 7.21 1.78
C ALA A 548 3.50 8.27 2.84
N ALA A 549 4.66 8.12 3.49
CA ALA A 549 5.15 9.08 4.48
C ALA A 549 5.37 10.47 3.86
N ASN A 550 6.00 10.52 2.70
CA ASN A 550 6.26 11.76 1.98
C ASN A 550 4.97 12.46 1.53
N LEU A 551 3.99 11.69 1.03
CA LEU A 551 2.71 12.24 0.59
C LEU A 551 1.92 12.84 1.77
N ASN A 552 1.87 12.14 2.90
CA ASN A 552 1.21 12.64 4.12
C ASN A 552 1.93 13.88 4.68
N ASP A 553 3.27 13.90 4.70
CA ASP A 553 4.05 15.06 5.14
C ASP A 553 3.85 16.27 4.20
N MET A 554 3.71 16.05 2.89
CA MET A 554 3.40 17.09 1.91
C MET A 554 2.03 17.74 2.15
N TYR A 555 0.99 16.94 2.35
CA TYR A 555 -0.35 17.48 2.58
C TYR A 555 -0.51 18.06 3.99
N TYR A 556 0.20 17.53 4.97
CA TYR A 556 0.34 18.17 6.27
C TYR A 556 0.99 19.55 6.13
N ALA A 557 2.07 19.65 5.36
CA ALA A 557 2.72 20.93 5.09
C ALA A 557 1.78 21.92 4.38
N GLN A 558 0.98 21.45 3.42
CA GLN A 558 -0.04 22.28 2.77
C GLN A 558 -1.13 22.72 3.75
N ALA A 559 -1.56 21.84 4.64
CA ALA A 559 -2.56 22.15 5.67
C ALA A 559 -2.03 23.24 6.62
N MET A 560 -0.78 23.10 7.09
CA MET A 560 -0.11 24.10 7.92
C MET A 560 0.08 25.43 7.18
N ASN A 561 0.48 25.38 5.91
CA ASN A 561 0.59 26.59 5.09
C ASN A 561 -0.74 27.35 5.03
N ARG A 562 -1.84 26.67 4.76
CA ARG A 562 -3.18 27.27 4.71
C ARG A 562 -3.59 27.84 6.08
N TYR A 563 -3.43 27.04 7.13
CA TYR A 563 -3.77 27.43 8.50
C TYR A 563 -3.06 28.72 8.93
N LEU A 564 -1.76 28.82 8.67
CA LEU A 564 -0.95 29.98 9.01
C LEU A 564 -1.20 31.16 8.05
N ALA A 565 -1.41 30.91 6.77
CA ALA A 565 -1.69 31.98 5.81
C ALA A 565 -3.03 32.67 6.06
N GLU A 566 -4.07 31.95 6.48
CA GLU A 566 -5.35 32.51 6.92
C GLU A 566 -5.21 33.44 8.13
N ARG A 567 -4.16 33.19 8.92
CA ARG A 567 -3.80 34.02 10.11
C ARG A 567 -2.76 35.10 9.78
N LYS A 568 -2.42 35.25 8.49
CA LYS A 568 -1.37 36.14 7.98
C LYS A 568 0.00 35.93 8.65
N ASN A 569 0.24 34.74 9.18
CA ASN A 569 1.50 34.40 9.83
C ASN A 569 2.57 34.07 8.76
N PRO A 570 3.71 34.79 8.75
CA PRO A 570 4.79 34.55 7.77
C PRO A 570 5.39 33.15 7.76
N ASP A 571 5.27 32.40 8.85
CA ASP A 571 5.69 31.00 8.91
C ASP A 571 5.01 30.13 7.85
N ALA A 572 3.86 30.58 7.32
CA ALA A 572 3.24 29.95 6.16
C ALA A 572 4.22 29.73 5.01
N ASN A 573 5.21 30.64 4.86
CA ASN A 573 6.21 30.57 3.79
C ASN A 573 7.17 29.38 3.96
N ILE A 574 7.51 29.00 5.18
CA ILE A 574 8.35 27.84 5.51
C ILE A 574 7.61 26.56 5.06
N TRP A 575 6.34 26.47 5.38
CA TRP A 575 5.50 25.34 5.00
C TRP A 575 5.25 25.27 3.50
N ALA A 576 5.18 26.42 2.80
CA ALA A 576 5.09 26.46 1.35
C ALA A 576 6.34 25.87 0.67
N GLU A 577 7.54 26.13 1.18
CA GLU A 577 8.76 25.49 0.68
C GLU A 577 8.78 23.99 0.97
N LYS A 578 8.36 23.59 2.18
CA LYS A 578 8.26 22.16 2.52
C LYS A 578 7.35 21.39 1.58
N VAL A 579 6.22 21.94 1.12
CA VAL A 579 5.36 21.33 0.09
C VAL A 579 6.14 21.06 -1.18
N LYS A 580 6.96 22.01 -1.62
CA LYS A 580 7.78 21.86 -2.84
C LYS A 580 8.86 20.79 -2.67
N ASP A 581 9.49 20.74 -1.50
CA ASP A 581 10.53 19.76 -1.20
C ASP A 581 9.95 18.34 -1.17
N CYS A 582 8.79 18.14 -0.55
CA CYS A 582 8.09 16.87 -0.56
C CYS A 582 7.66 16.47 -1.99
N PHE A 583 7.14 17.40 -2.78
CA PHE A 583 6.77 17.15 -4.18
C PHE A 583 7.99 16.73 -5.04
N LYS A 584 9.13 17.38 -4.83
CA LYS A 584 10.39 16.99 -5.48
C LYS A 584 10.86 15.62 -5.00
N ARG A 585 10.77 15.35 -3.69
CA ARG A 585 11.14 14.05 -3.11
C ARG A 585 10.29 12.92 -3.68
N ASP A 586 9.00 13.12 -3.87
CA ASP A 586 8.10 12.16 -4.50
C ASP A 586 8.59 11.73 -5.89
N SER A 587 8.91 12.72 -6.73
CA SER A 587 9.46 12.48 -8.07
C SER A 587 10.78 11.68 -8.02
N LEU A 588 11.65 11.96 -7.03
CA LEU A 588 12.91 11.23 -6.86
C LEU A 588 12.70 9.79 -6.37
N LEU A 589 11.74 9.55 -5.50
CA LEU A 589 11.39 8.20 -5.05
C LEU A 589 10.88 7.35 -6.24
N CYS A 590 9.97 7.88 -7.04
CA CYS A 590 9.47 7.21 -8.24
C CYS A 590 10.59 6.99 -9.28
N LEU A 591 11.48 7.96 -9.44
CA LEU A 591 12.64 7.82 -10.34
C LEU A 591 13.60 6.73 -9.87
N SER A 592 13.90 6.66 -8.58
CA SER A 592 14.74 5.62 -8.00
C SER A 592 14.12 4.23 -8.19
N TYR A 593 12.80 4.09 -7.97
CA TYR A 593 12.11 2.83 -8.24
C TYR A 593 12.29 2.38 -9.70
N ASN A 594 12.06 3.29 -10.64
CA ASN A 594 12.10 2.98 -12.07
C ASN A 594 13.50 2.74 -12.63
N LYS A 595 14.54 3.36 -12.06
CA LYS A 595 15.88 3.40 -12.68
C LYS A 595 16.96 2.67 -11.90
N GLU A 596 16.78 2.49 -10.60
CA GLU A 596 17.83 1.94 -9.75
C GLU A 596 17.52 0.50 -9.27
N ILE A 597 16.26 0.21 -8.92
CA ILE A 597 15.88 -1.11 -8.46
C ILE A 597 16.13 -2.14 -9.58
N ALA A 598 16.82 -3.22 -9.22
CA ALA A 598 17.19 -4.29 -10.13
C ALA A 598 17.84 -3.78 -11.44
N ASN A 599 18.73 -2.77 -11.32
CA ASN A 599 19.41 -2.11 -12.44
C ASN A 599 18.44 -1.53 -13.49
N GLY A 600 17.30 -1.02 -13.06
CA GLY A 600 16.31 -0.39 -13.93
C GLY A 600 15.36 -1.36 -14.64
N LYS A 601 15.29 -2.62 -14.22
CA LYS A 601 14.34 -3.62 -14.76
C LYS A 601 12.90 -3.11 -14.76
N TRP A 602 12.52 -2.32 -13.75
CA TRP A 602 11.15 -1.82 -13.56
C TRP A 602 10.89 -0.45 -14.17
N ASN A 603 11.73 -0.03 -15.15
CA ASN A 603 11.59 1.27 -15.79
C ASN A 603 10.21 1.46 -16.43
N GLY A 604 9.43 2.38 -15.86
CA GLY A 604 8.06 2.67 -16.27
C GLY A 604 6.98 2.09 -15.37
N MET A 605 7.33 1.16 -14.44
CA MET A 605 6.35 0.51 -13.57
C MET A 605 5.82 1.46 -12.48
N MET A 606 6.58 2.47 -12.07
CA MET A 606 6.13 3.46 -11.08
C MET A 606 5.95 4.82 -11.74
N THR A 607 4.90 4.92 -12.56
CA THR A 607 4.55 6.14 -13.32
C THR A 607 3.11 6.59 -13.08
N GLN A 608 2.38 5.92 -12.19
CA GLN A 608 1.01 6.29 -11.83
C GLN A 608 0.97 7.69 -11.22
N LYS A 609 0.11 8.53 -11.77
CA LYS A 609 -0.20 9.85 -11.22
C LYS A 609 -1.01 9.68 -9.92
N HIS A 610 -0.67 10.44 -8.89
CA HIS A 610 -1.29 10.28 -7.56
C HIS A 610 -1.43 11.59 -6.78
N ILE A 611 -0.89 12.70 -7.27
CA ILE A 611 -1.00 14.01 -6.65
C ILE A 611 -1.85 14.94 -7.50
N GLY A 612 -2.94 15.44 -6.94
CA GLY A 612 -3.78 16.43 -7.60
C GLY A 612 -5.12 15.93 -8.15
N TYR A 613 -5.58 14.79 -7.70
CA TYR A 613 -6.91 14.28 -8.05
C TYR A 613 -8.02 15.26 -7.65
N ARG A 614 -8.96 15.50 -8.56
CA ARG A 614 -10.18 16.31 -8.34
C ARG A 614 -11.46 15.52 -8.57
N SER A 615 -11.37 14.45 -9.36
CA SER A 615 -12.46 13.54 -9.68
C SER A 615 -11.96 12.09 -9.58
N TRP A 616 -12.79 11.12 -9.92
CA TRP A 616 -12.39 9.71 -9.90
C TRP A 616 -11.40 9.34 -11.00
N ASN A 617 -11.47 9.97 -12.16
CA ASN A 617 -10.56 9.68 -13.28
C ASN A 617 -9.24 10.46 -13.18
N ASP A 618 -8.23 9.97 -13.83
CA ASP A 618 -6.90 10.55 -13.88
C ASP A 618 -6.61 11.25 -15.24
N ASN A 619 -7.54 12.07 -15.69
CA ASN A 619 -7.45 12.80 -16.97
C ASN A 619 -6.38 13.92 -16.99
N PHE A 620 -5.66 14.16 -15.90
CA PHE A 620 -4.52 15.08 -15.85
C PHE A 620 -3.22 14.40 -16.33
N ARG A 621 -2.37 15.17 -16.99
CA ARG A 621 -1.20 14.61 -17.68
C ARG A 621 -0.04 14.21 -16.75
N ARG A 622 0.09 14.86 -15.59
CA ARG A 622 1.18 14.68 -14.61
C ARG A 622 0.73 15.10 -13.24
N ASP A 623 1.44 14.64 -12.22
CA ASP A 623 1.24 15.11 -10.86
C ASP A 623 1.29 16.63 -10.77
N MET A 624 0.43 17.19 -9.93
CA MET A 624 0.26 18.65 -9.78
C MET A 624 0.71 19.09 -8.40
N LEU A 625 1.69 20.01 -8.37
CA LEU A 625 2.14 20.61 -7.13
C LEU A 625 0.94 21.23 -6.37
N PRO A 626 0.69 20.84 -5.10
CA PRO A 626 -0.37 21.44 -4.30
C PRO A 626 -0.20 22.95 -4.14
N ALA A 627 -1.30 23.68 -4.27
CA ALA A 627 -1.30 25.12 -4.18
C ALA A 627 -0.96 25.59 -2.75
N THR A 628 -0.12 26.62 -2.64
CA THR A 628 0.28 27.25 -1.38
C THR A 628 0.07 28.73 -1.44
N THR A 629 -0.07 29.38 -0.29
CA THR A 629 -0.22 30.82 -0.13
C THR A 629 1.03 31.40 0.52
N ARG A 630 1.56 32.48 -0.05
CA ARG A 630 2.64 33.23 0.57
C ARG A 630 2.07 34.42 1.34
N VAL A 631 2.69 34.69 2.48
CA VAL A 631 2.38 35.82 3.34
C VAL A 631 3.53 36.83 3.31
N ASP A 632 3.23 38.13 3.38
CA ASP A 632 4.27 39.14 3.46
C ASP A 632 5.03 39.00 4.80
N ASP A 633 6.32 38.82 4.74
CA ASP A 633 7.25 38.67 5.86
C ASP A 633 8.13 39.91 6.10
N LYS A 634 7.93 40.96 5.30
CA LYS A 634 8.74 42.19 5.38
C LYS A 634 8.29 43.13 6.48
N THR A 635 7.02 43.10 6.89
CA THR A 635 6.49 43.93 7.92
C THR A 635 6.75 43.33 9.30
N GLN A 636 7.54 43.98 10.14
CA GLN A 636 7.74 43.57 11.54
C GLN A 636 6.55 44.00 12.42
N GLY A 637 6.24 43.16 13.44
CA GLY A 637 5.15 43.45 14.38
C GLY A 637 3.76 43.06 13.89
N GLY A 638 2.73 43.48 14.59
CA GLY A 638 1.33 43.21 14.31
C GLY A 638 0.82 41.86 14.81
N TYR A 639 1.57 41.15 15.63
CA TYR A 639 1.17 39.82 16.15
C TYR A 639 0.18 39.93 17.31
N THR A 640 -0.85 39.07 17.25
CA THR A 640 -1.84 38.94 18.34
C THR A 640 -1.97 37.46 18.68
N PHE A 641 -2.26 37.15 19.95
CA PHE A 641 -2.31 35.81 20.46
C PHE A 641 -3.65 35.45 21.06
N ASN A 642 -4.07 34.19 20.92
CA ASN A 642 -5.20 33.64 21.64
C ASN A 642 -4.70 32.74 22.77
N HIS A 643 -5.38 32.81 23.92
CA HIS A 643 -5.08 31.94 25.05
C HIS A 643 -5.38 30.46 24.73
N SER A 644 -4.67 29.55 25.41
CA SER A 644 -4.97 28.13 25.41
C SER A 644 -4.67 27.56 26.80
N ASN A 645 -5.58 26.76 27.32
CA ASN A 645 -5.37 26.01 28.57
C ASN A 645 -4.93 26.86 29.78
N GLY A 646 -5.41 28.11 29.89
CA GLY A 646 -5.15 28.99 31.04
C GLY A 646 -3.82 29.71 30.99
N PHE A 647 -3.18 29.86 29.83
CA PHE A 647 -2.00 30.69 29.63
C PHE A 647 -1.89 31.20 28.18
N VAL A 648 -1.01 32.19 27.98
CA VAL A 648 -0.57 32.65 26.67
C VAL A 648 0.95 32.64 26.63
N ALA A 649 1.56 31.86 25.73
CA ALA A 649 3.00 31.88 25.50
C ALA A 649 3.31 32.60 24.17
N MET A 650 4.27 33.54 24.21
CA MET A 650 4.60 34.39 23.08
C MET A 650 6.12 34.40 22.86
N GLU A 651 6.57 34.14 21.66
CA GLU A 651 7.98 34.36 21.31
C GLU A 651 8.28 35.85 21.28
N ALA A 652 9.42 36.26 21.84
CA ALA A 652 9.69 37.66 22.00
C ALA A 652 9.82 38.44 20.69
N GLU A 653 10.16 37.78 19.60
CA GLU A 653 10.21 38.39 18.27
C GLU A 653 8.82 38.65 17.65
N HIS A 654 7.78 38.04 18.19
CA HIS A 654 6.41 38.17 17.70
C HIS A 654 5.63 39.23 18.50
N TYR A 655 6.18 40.42 18.60
CA TYR A 655 5.52 41.55 19.26
C TYR A 655 4.38 42.13 18.40
N PHE A 656 3.49 42.89 19.05
CA PHE A 656 2.45 43.61 18.34
C PHE A 656 3.03 44.93 17.77
N ASP A 657 3.61 45.77 18.59
CA ASP A 657 4.34 46.96 18.19
C ASP A 657 5.59 47.18 19.05
N ALA A 658 6.53 47.91 18.52
CA ALA A 658 7.79 48.21 19.16
C ALA A 658 8.09 49.70 19.00
N LYS A 659 8.45 50.36 20.12
CA LYS A 659 8.95 51.70 20.10
C LYS A 659 10.45 51.70 20.38
N ALA A 660 11.21 52.55 19.68
CA ALA A 660 12.63 52.78 19.92
C ALA A 660 12.89 54.28 19.93
N THR A 661 13.87 54.70 20.68
CA THR A 661 14.37 56.09 20.71
C THR A 661 15.38 56.32 19.60
N ASP A 662 15.56 57.55 19.13
CA ASP A 662 16.53 57.85 18.07
C ASP A 662 17.93 57.30 18.37
N GLY A 663 18.52 56.65 17.39
CA GLY A 663 19.85 56.04 17.46
C GLY A 663 19.90 54.60 18.01
N ILE A 664 18.74 54.03 18.42
CA ILE A 664 18.63 52.63 18.83
C ILE A 664 17.49 51.94 18.06
N GLN A 665 17.59 50.64 17.91
CA GLN A 665 16.56 49.82 17.26
C GLN A 665 16.39 48.48 17.94
N TRP A 666 15.21 47.91 17.81
CA TRP A 666 14.95 46.53 18.19
C TRP A 666 15.52 45.60 17.11
N THR A 667 16.45 44.73 17.49
CA THR A 667 17.13 43.79 16.59
C THR A 667 16.77 42.38 16.95
N ILE A 668 16.25 41.65 15.97
CA ILE A 668 15.97 40.21 16.10
C ILE A 668 17.27 39.46 15.77
N TYR A 669 17.65 38.52 16.63
CA TYR A 669 18.77 37.60 16.46
C TYR A 669 18.23 36.24 16.08
N PRO A 670 18.30 35.81 14.79
CA PRO A 670 17.80 34.53 14.36
C PRO A 670 18.45 33.36 15.12
N ASP A 671 17.65 32.33 15.42
CA ASP A 671 18.10 31.10 16.09
C ASP A 671 18.80 31.27 17.45
N PHE A 672 18.62 32.42 18.09
CA PHE A 672 19.29 32.70 19.38
C PHE A 672 18.43 32.32 20.60
N GLY A 673 17.11 32.19 20.44
CA GLY A 673 16.21 31.69 21.48
C GLY A 673 16.29 30.17 21.63
N ARG A 674 15.59 29.59 22.62
CA ARG A 674 15.47 28.15 22.81
C ARG A 674 14.58 27.49 21.79
N THR A 675 13.60 28.20 21.28
CA THR A 675 12.60 27.74 20.36
C THR A 675 12.66 28.44 19.00
N ARG A 676 12.95 29.75 19.05
CA ARG A 676 13.04 30.66 17.91
C ARG A 676 14.18 31.65 18.05
N SER A 677 13.98 32.87 17.58
CA SER A 677 14.92 33.96 17.70
C SER A 677 14.88 34.60 19.12
N ALA A 678 15.70 35.59 19.32
CA ALA A 678 15.63 36.47 20.47
C ALA A 678 15.66 37.91 19.99
N ILE A 679 15.22 38.85 20.82
CA ILE A 679 15.17 40.27 20.47
C ILE A 679 15.86 41.16 21.55
N ALA A 680 16.61 42.15 21.11
CA ALA A 680 17.28 43.11 21.98
C ALA A 680 17.38 44.49 21.36
N LEU A 681 17.58 45.50 22.18
CA LEU A 681 17.92 46.84 21.70
C LEU A 681 19.39 46.94 21.30
N THR A 682 19.66 47.54 20.16
CA THR A 682 21.02 47.82 19.68
C THR A 682 21.16 49.25 19.16
N PRO A 683 22.38 49.85 19.21
CA PRO A 683 23.60 49.33 19.81
C PRO A 683 23.58 49.34 21.34
N TYR A 684 24.29 48.44 21.99
CA TYR A 684 24.30 48.29 23.45
C TYR A 684 25.00 49.44 24.21
N SER A 685 25.70 50.30 23.51
CA SER A 685 26.38 51.47 24.09
C SER A 685 25.49 52.67 24.29
N GLN A 686 24.23 52.63 23.85
CA GLN A 686 23.29 53.74 23.94
C GLN A 686 22.30 53.52 25.10
N SER A 687 21.74 54.64 25.60
CA SER A 687 20.62 54.60 26.56
C SER A 687 19.38 54.03 25.92
N THR A 688 18.60 53.27 26.67
CA THR A 688 17.35 52.68 26.20
C THR A 688 16.21 53.66 26.01
N GLY A 689 16.33 54.89 26.57
CA GLY A 689 15.31 55.92 26.47
C GLY A 689 13.93 55.44 26.93
N ASP A 690 12.93 55.65 26.07
CA ASP A 690 11.54 55.22 26.27
C ASP A 690 11.17 54.03 25.36
N ALA A 691 12.17 53.23 24.94
CA ALA A 691 11.96 52.08 24.11
C ALA A 691 11.11 51.00 24.79
N GLN A 692 10.18 50.41 24.07
CA GLN A 692 9.27 49.40 24.61
C GLN A 692 8.87 48.37 23.54
N LEU A 693 8.48 47.18 24.01
CA LEU A 693 7.81 46.13 23.23
C LEU A 693 6.41 45.95 23.80
N ASN A 694 5.42 45.89 22.91
CA ASN A 694 4.04 45.63 23.28
C ASN A 694 3.56 44.32 22.68
N TYR A 695 2.94 43.50 23.53
CA TYR A 695 2.38 42.18 23.13
C TYR A 695 0.87 42.22 23.35
N ARG A 696 0.09 41.84 22.32
CA ARG A 696 -1.38 41.81 22.40
C ARG A 696 -1.87 40.35 22.41
N PHE A 697 -2.81 40.12 23.33
CA PHE A 697 -3.40 38.80 23.45
C PHE A 697 -4.85 38.86 23.93
N SER A 698 -5.60 37.78 23.72
CA SER A 698 -6.96 37.62 24.23
C SER A 698 -6.98 36.65 25.43
N LEU A 699 -7.84 36.96 26.41
CA LEU A 699 -8.19 36.03 27.49
C LEU A 699 -9.71 35.73 27.47
N PRO A 700 -10.17 34.66 28.13
CA PRO A 700 -11.60 34.43 28.29
C PRO A 700 -12.24 35.51 29.15
N ALA A 701 -13.51 35.79 28.94
CA ALA A 701 -14.23 36.82 29.66
C ALA A 701 -14.29 36.62 31.20
N ASP A 702 -14.12 35.38 31.65
CA ASP A 702 -14.11 34.99 33.06
C ASP A 702 -12.69 34.75 33.60
N HIS A 703 -11.68 35.42 33.03
CA HIS A 703 -10.29 35.30 33.48
C HIS A 703 -10.09 35.74 34.93
N PRO A 704 -9.06 35.23 35.64
CA PRO A 704 -8.70 35.73 36.98
C PRO A 704 -8.34 37.22 36.97
N ALA A 705 -8.44 37.87 38.15
CA ALA A 705 -8.09 39.30 38.32
C ALA A 705 -6.59 39.57 38.20
N GLU A 706 -5.75 38.56 38.31
CA GLU A 706 -4.29 38.66 38.25
C GLU A 706 -3.69 37.56 37.38
N ALA A 707 -2.55 37.84 36.77
CA ALA A 707 -1.74 36.83 36.06
C ALA A 707 -0.29 36.88 36.51
N THR A 708 0.38 35.75 36.51
CA THR A 708 1.82 35.67 36.66
C THR A 708 2.47 35.79 35.28
N ILE A 709 3.28 36.82 35.11
CA ILE A 709 4.04 37.05 33.87
C ILE A 709 5.42 36.43 34.03
N HIS A 710 5.74 35.45 33.20
CA HIS A 710 7.08 34.89 33.07
C HIS A 710 7.78 35.61 31.94
N VAL A 711 8.90 36.27 32.22
CA VAL A 711 9.76 36.87 31.20
C VAL A 711 11.07 36.11 31.18
N ILE A 712 11.36 35.50 30.03
CA ILE A 712 12.53 34.70 29.80
C ILE A 712 13.56 35.56 29.04
N VAL A 713 14.72 35.73 29.64
CA VAL A 713 15.84 36.49 29.06
C VAL A 713 17.10 35.66 29.03
N LYS A 714 18.01 35.99 28.13
CA LYS A 714 19.35 35.30 28.08
C LYS A 714 20.12 35.58 29.38
N SER A 715 20.96 34.66 29.79
CA SER A 715 21.77 34.74 30.98
C SER A 715 22.93 35.76 30.79
N THR A 716 22.60 37.03 30.66
CA THR A 716 23.57 38.13 30.57
C THR A 716 24.03 38.56 31.98
N LEU A 717 25.34 38.66 32.17
CA LEU A 717 25.91 39.10 33.43
C LEU A 717 25.83 40.62 33.57
N ASP A 718 26.01 41.15 34.78
CA ASP A 718 26.11 42.59 35.00
C ASP A 718 27.44 43.15 34.46
N PHE A 719 27.53 43.33 33.16
CA PHE A 719 28.73 43.82 32.46
C PHE A 719 28.98 45.32 32.70
N THR A 720 28.02 46.01 33.28
CA THR A 720 28.16 47.41 33.62
C THR A 720 28.61 47.64 35.08
N ASN A 721 28.59 46.59 35.90
CA ASN A 721 28.93 46.61 37.33
C ASN A 721 28.11 47.70 38.11
N ARG A 722 26.80 47.80 37.76
CA ARG A 722 25.87 48.77 38.36
C ARG A 722 24.85 48.16 39.32
N GLY A 723 25.03 46.91 39.69
CA GLY A 723 24.11 46.19 40.56
C GLY A 723 22.98 45.48 39.81
N GLY A 724 23.23 45.10 38.56
CA GLY A 724 22.35 44.36 37.70
C GLY A 724 21.66 45.20 36.61
N HIS A 725 20.93 44.53 35.75
CA HIS A 725 20.15 45.10 34.64
C HIS A 725 18.66 45.02 34.93
N GLU A 726 17.95 46.09 34.64
CA GLU A 726 16.54 46.24 34.96
C GLU A 726 15.70 46.47 33.71
N TYR A 727 14.50 45.93 33.73
CA TYR A 727 13.38 46.28 32.86
C TYR A 727 12.10 46.40 33.67
N THR A 728 11.09 47.06 33.12
CA THR A 728 9.75 47.08 33.71
C THR A 728 8.77 46.29 32.86
N VAL A 729 7.77 45.70 33.52
CA VAL A 729 6.65 44.99 32.92
C VAL A 729 5.37 45.60 33.44
N SER A 730 4.42 45.92 32.57
CA SER A 730 3.07 46.33 32.93
C SER A 730 2.03 45.65 32.08
N LEU A 731 0.84 45.41 32.60
CA LEU A 731 -0.29 44.82 31.92
C LEU A 731 -1.45 45.81 31.91
N ASP A 732 -2.02 46.07 30.73
CA ASP A 732 -3.15 47.00 30.51
C ASP A 732 -2.95 48.40 31.13
N GLY A 733 -1.73 48.88 31.09
CA GLY A 733 -1.39 50.19 31.67
C GLY A 733 -1.36 50.24 33.20
N SER A 734 -1.29 49.08 33.87
CA SER A 734 -1.07 48.98 35.31
C SER A 734 0.25 49.63 35.74
N GLU A 735 0.42 49.91 37.04
CA GLU A 735 1.70 50.37 37.58
C GLU A 735 2.83 49.40 37.19
N PRO A 736 3.90 49.88 36.53
CA PRO A 736 4.97 49.03 36.06
C PRO A 736 5.76 48.37 37.20
N ALA A 737 5.86 47.05 37.17
CA ALA A 737 6.73 46.32 38.09
C ALA A 737 8.18 46.28 37.55
N THR A 738 9.14 46.66 38.38
CA THR A 738 10.57 46.63 38.04
C THR A 738 11.19 45.27 38.35
N VAL A 739 11.87 44.68 37.37
CA VAL A 739 12.59 43.43 37.47
C VAL A 739 14.08 43.68 37.27
N ASN A 740 14.89 43.33 38.27
CA ASN A 740 16.34 43.24 38.12
C ASN A 740 16.69 41.77 37.95
N PHE A 741 17.05 41.38 36.73
CA PHE A 741 17.14 39.94 36.39
C PHE A 741 18.50 39.29 36.68
N ASN A 742 19.57 40.06 36.84
CA ASN A 742 20.92 39.49 36.97
C ASN A 742 21.71 40.07 38.15
N LYS A 743 21.07 40.80 39.07
CA LYS A 743 21.71 41.36 40.29
C LYS A 743 22.49 40.29 41.07
N ASN A 744 21.93 39.12 41.23
CA ASN A 744 22.51 38.02 41.98
C ASN A 744 23.25 37.03 41.11
N LEU A 745 23.33 37.29 39.80
CA LEU A 745 23.97 36.37 38.85
C LEU A 745 25.49 36.54 38.86
N VAL A 746 26.09 36.22 40.00
CA VAL A 746 27.50 36.45 40.32
C VAL A 746 28.15 35.16 40.82
N ASP A 747 29.38 34.85 40.33
CA ASP A 747 30.16 33.67 40.70
C ASP A 747 30.82 33.85 42.06
N ARG A 748 30.03 34.10 43.12
CA ARG A 748 30.49 34.24 44.52
C ARG A 748 29.35 33.87 45.48
N GLN A 749 29.74 33.58 46.73
CA GLN A 749 28.79 33.31 47.79
C GLN A 749 27.98 34.58 48.13
N PRO A 750 26.68 34.47 48.49
CA PRO A 750 25.94 33.19 48.64
C PRO A 750 25.28 32.68 47.33
N TYR A 751 25.45 33.40 46.22
CA TYR A 751 24.66 33.19 44.98
C TYR A 751 25.26 32.14 44.02
N MET A 752 26.53 31.76 44.20
CA MET A 752 27.27 30.88 43.31
C MET A 752 26.50 29.58 42.97
N TYR A 753 26.06 28.84 43.98
CA TYR A 753 25.38 27.56 43.81
C TYR A 753 23.85 27.68 43.74
N SER A 754 23.26 28.73 44.31
CA SER A 754 21.80 28.91 44.34
C SER A 754 21.26 29.54 43.06
N GLU A 755 22.01 30.46 42.44
CA GLU A 755 21.54 31.21 41.28
C GLU A 755 22.49 31.15 40.08
N PHE A 756 23.80 31.41 40.28
CA PHE A 756 24.74 31.55 39.18
C PHE A 756 24.91 30.24 38.37
N TYR A 757 25.40 29.18 38.99
CA TYR A 757 25.63 27.92 38.24
C TYR A 757 24.36 27.31 37.64
N PRO A 758 23.23 27.24 38.33
CA PRO A 758 22.00 26.78 37.72
C PRO A 758 21.55 27.62 36.52
N THR A 759 21.69 28.94 36.62
CA THR A 759 21.27 29.88 35.57
C THR A 759 22.21 29.80 34.35
N ILE A 760 23.52 29.81 34.60
CA ILE A 760 24.53 29.66 33.51
C ILE A 760 24.36 28.35 32.80
N ALA A 761 24.13 27.26 33.53
CA ALA A 761 23.87 25.95 32.94
C ALA A 761 22.60 25.93 32.09
N ARG A 762 21.57 26.63 32.51
CA ARG A 762 20.30 26.79 31.75
C ARG A 762 20.41 27.80 30.60
N ARG A 763 21.37 28.73 30.63
CA ARG A 763 21.61 29.80 29.65
C ARG A 763 20.47 30.82 29.53
N VAL A 764 19.52 30.83 30.48
CA VAL A 764 18.41 31.77 30.55
C VAL A 764 18.09 32.11 32.01
N VAL A 765 17.53 33.30 32.23
CA VAL A 765 16.93 33.70 33.49
C VAL A 765 15.42 33.78 33.28
N GLU A 766 14.65 33.08 34.09
CA GLU A 766 13.19 33.15 34.14
C GLU A 766 12.81 34.10 35.31
N ASN A 767 12.17 35.21 35.00
CA ASN A 767 11.66 36.14 36.00
C ASN A 767 10.15 36.04 36.06
N LYS A 768 9.58 36.13 37.26
CA LYS A 768 8.14 36.04 37.50
C LYS A 768 7.65 37.31 38.18
N VAL A 769 6.58 37.87 37.64
CA VAL A 769 5.91 39.05 38.21
C VAL A 769 4.42 38.82 38.18
N THR A 770 3.72 39.05 39.30
CA THR A 770 2.25 38.99 39.30
C THR A 770 1.71 40.39 39.09
N LEU A 771 0.83 40.53 38.09
CA LEU A 771 0.23 41.82 37.72
C LEU A 771 -1.30 41.70 37.67
N PRO A 772 -2.03 42.76 38.01
CA PRO A 772 -3.47 42.82 37.83
C PRO A 772 -3.80 42.79 36.32
N ILE A 773 -4.86 42.10 35.97
CA ILE A 773 -5.40 42.06 34.61
C ILE A 773 -6.55 43.03 34.50
N GLY A 774 -6.57 43.83 33.43
CA GLY A 774 -7.67 44.73 33.13
C GLY A 774 -8.97 43.99 32.79
N THR A 775 -10.08 44.70 32.80
CA THR A 775 -11.37 44.11 32.37
C THR A 775 -11.48 44.05 30.85
N GLY A 776 -12.01 42.96 30.31
CA GLY A 776 -12.21 42.80 28.86
C GLY A 776 -11.52 41.56 28.34
N GLU A 777 -11.62 41.34 27.05
CA GLU A 777 -11.05 40.14 26.38
C GLU A 777 -9.71 40.42 25.71
N GLN A 778 -9.37 41.66 25.47
CA GLN A 778 -8.14 42.08 24.80
C GLN A 778 -7.20 42.76 25.78
N HIS A 779 -5.99 42.31 25.84
CA HIS A 779 -4.97 42.74 26.77
C HIS A 779 -3.67 43.14 26.07
N THR A 780 -2.93 44.04 26.70
CA THR A 780 -1.61 44.47 26.21
C THR A 780 -0.58 44.41 27.34
N LEU A 781 0.45 43.60 27.14
CA LEU A 781 1.64 43.55 27.98
C LEU A 781 2.69 44.45 27.38
N THR A 782 3.25 45.33 28.20
CA THR A 782 4.33 46.23 27.81
C THR A 782 5.60 45.87 28.57
N ILE A 783 6.72 45.75 27.87
CA ILE A 783 8.06 45.57 28.41
C ILE A 783 8.90 46.78 28.05
N HIS A 784 9.52 47.41 29.06
CA HIS A 784 10.41 48.53 28.85
C HIS A 784 11.77 48.29 29.53
N PRO A 785 12.86 48.06 28.76
CA PRO A 785 14.20 47.85 29.28
C PRO A 785 14.73 49.21 29.85
N LYS A 786 15.23 49.18 31.07
CA LYS A 786 15.87 50.32 31.70
C LYS A 786 17.36 50.40 31.42
N HIS A 787 17.95 49.27 31.07
CA HIS A 787 19.36 49.13 30.75
C HIS A 787 19.56 48.41 29.42
N PRO A 788 20.61 48.74 28.65
CA PRO A 788 20.93 48.03 27.41
C PRO A 788 21.46 46.61 27.71
N GLY A 789 21.47 45.77 26.69
CA GLY A 789 22.05 44.42 26.78
C GLY A 789 21.10 43.34 27.31
N ILE A 790 19.80 43.65 27.46
CA ILE A 790 18.79 42.69 27.83
C ILE A 790 18.28 42.02 26.53
N VAL A 791 18.37 40.70 26.49
CA VAL A 791 17.96 39.90 25.32
C VAL A 791 16.74 39.06 25.72
N PHE A 792 15.59 39.38 25.17
CA PHE A 792 14.32 38.71 25.45
C PHE A 792 14.13 37.53 24.53
N GLU A 793 13.72 36.38 25.07
CA GLU A 793 13.45 35.16 24.30
C GLU A 793 11.96 34.85 24.22
N LYS A 794 11.26 34.85 25.36
CA LYS A 794 9.88 34.42 25.47
C LYS A 794 9.16 35.04 26.63
N ILE A 795 7.86 35.22 26.46
CA ILE A 795 6.96 35.70 27.48
C ILE A 795 5.83 34.71 27.71
N VAL A 796 5.49 34.41 28.96
CA VAL A 796 4.31 33.61 29.28
C VAL A 796 3.42 34.39 30.24
N VAL A 797 2.17 34.57 29.89
CA VAL A 797 1.12 35.10 30.76
C VAL A 797 0.34 33.93 31.33
N ASP A 798 0.58 33.60 32.58
CA ASP A 798 -0.08 32.49 33.29
C ASP A 798 -1.23 33.01 34.14
N PHE A 799 -2.43 32.57 33.83
CA PHE A 799 -3.65 32.85 34.59
C PHE A 799 -4.28 31.59 35.19
N GLY A 800 -3.42 30.58 35.50
CA GLY A 800 -3.79 29.40 36.29
C GLY A 800 -3.64 28.06 35.54
N GLY A 801 -3.15 28.08 34.29
CA GLY A 801 -3.03 26.84 33.48
C GLY A 801 -1.63 26.47 33.04
N TYR A 802 -0.65 27.36 33.21
CA TYR A 802 0.72 27.07 32.80
C TYR A 802 1.38 26.04 33.72
N LYS A 803 1.91 25.01 33.12
CA LYS A 803 2.75 24.03 33.79
C LYS A 803 4.21 24.28 33.45
N ASN A 804 5.05 24.34 34.48
CA ASN A 804 6.48 24.56 34.31
C ASN A 804 7.08 23.58 33.28
N ALA A 805 7.62 24.11 32.19
CA ALA A 805 8.19 23.38 31.09
C ALA A 805 9.59 23.91 30.73
N TYR A 806 10.52 23.03 30.34
CA TYR A 806 11.90 23.43 30.02
C TYR A 806 11.99 24.40 28.84
N LEU A 807 11.07 24.34 27.88
CA LEU A 807 10.93 25.25 26.73
C LEU A 807 9.88 26.34 26.94
N PHE A 808 9.34 26.52 28.15
CA PHE A 808 8.37 27.52 28.53
C PHE A 808 7.04 27.50 27.77
N GLY A 809 6.61 26.31 27.35
CA GLY A 809 5.41 26.07 26.58
C GLY A 809 5.59 26.33 25.08
N ASN A 810 4.70 25.75 24.29
CA ASN A 810 4.60 26.06 22.86
C ASN A 810 3.99 27.45 22.69
N GLU A 811 4.39 28.18 21.64
CA GLU A 811 3.76 29.45 21.30
C GLU A 811 2.25 29.26 21.12
N SER A 812 1.48 30.17 21.74
CA SER A 812 0.02 30.17 21.62
C SER A 812 -0.41 30.48 20.19
N GLU A 813 -1.69 30.21 19.85
CA GLU A 813 -2.22 30.52 18.54
C GLU A 813 -1.97 31.98 18.19
N VAL A 814 -1.20 32.18 17.13
CA VAL A 814 -0.74 33.52 16.72
C VAL A 814 -1.41 33.94 15.42
N ARG A 815 -1.81 35.24 15.36
CA ARG A 815 -2.29 35.90 14.14
C ARG A 815 -1.50 37.19 13.92
N LYS A 816 -1.34 37.59 12.67
CA LYS A 816 -0.75 38.84 12.28
C LYS A 816 -1.82 39.74 11.69
N GLN A 817 -1.93 41.01 12.18
CA GLN A 817 -2.90 41.99 11.70
C GLN A 817 -2.52 42.61 10.36
#